data_1a0cab194d884e2e344fa1551ed96b7f
#
_entry.id   1a0cab194d884e2e344fa1551ed96b7f
#
_cell.length_a   1.000
_cell.length_b   1.000
_cell.length_c   1.000
_cell.angle_alpha   90.00
_cell.angle_beta   90.00
_cell.angle_gamma   90.00
#
_symmetry.space_group_name_H-M   'P 1'
#
loop_
_entity.id
_entity.type
_entity.pdbx_description
1 polymer ?
#
loop_
_entity_poly.entity_id
_entity_poly.type
_entity_poly.pdbx_seq_one_letter_code
_entity_poly.pdbx_strand_id
1 'polypeptide(L)'
;MKKKMNTKFILSPRWILLAGLAAFALVAFSKTSEIGRPDSRGNIGAYKEFVDKTVSAERIDEFLKHLTAKPHVASSPRNDELARYIRDKWQEFGLEEVALSTYDVLLSFPKSITVELIAPRSLRLQIEEKGFPEDPDTMNPAVGIPYNAYSRSGDITAPLVYANGGNPEDYDFLAKRGIDVKGKIALVRYSFPYSYRGFKAYTAEKRGLAGLLIYSDPKEDGEARGPVFPHGPWGPMSHIQRGGIPYDFIYPGDPLTPGWASKPGERRLSPQEAETLPKIISVPISAENARPLLESLDGEAAPEEWQGALPITYRLSGSRTKVRMRVEMEDPIKTITNVIGCFKGIEDPDELIVVGNHRDAWVYGGVDPSSGTACLLELARALGEAKRAGFRPRRTVIFGNWDAEEFTLTGSTEWGEENKGLLSQNLAAYVNVDTAASGRDFNVQGVPCLIPLIDKAIREVEDPVAKKPVYEVWKAGVTGRDQKKEEGRVEPIGSGSDHAVFLQHLGAPALDMSFVGPYGVYHSVYDNYYWMTHFGDPGLKYSEAMARIWAHIIIDLACLPVLPLDYETYARELQVYVSDWAAKHDPGERKAERLLNGLKKMEKAASSVRPYLFNRNKAGHIVPNDLKQINQLLISLERDFTNPRGIPGRPWYKHLVFGARYTYAVLLLPALTEAAESGDERAVNVTIRDLENAVIAATAKLEKIGALIIQQGKE
;
A
#
# COMPACT_ATOMS: atom_id res chain seq x y z
N MET A 1 36.64 67.24 -30.92
CA MET A 1 36.08 67.19 -32.30
C MET A 1 35.18 65.95 -32.39
N LYS A 2 33.85 66.18 -32.49
CA LYS A 2 32.85 65.13 -32.55
C LYS A 2 32.64 64.70 -34.00
N LYS A 3 32.73 63.41 -34.30
CA LYS A 3 32.21 62.84 -35.57
C LYS A 3 30.98 61.99 -35.28
N LYS A 4 29.83 62.43 -35.76
CA LYS A 4 28.61 61.64 -35.86
C LYS A 4 28.72 60.63 -37.00
N MET A 5 28.39 59.36 -36.75
CA MET A 5 28.15 58.33 -37.76
C MET A 5 26.66 58.00 -37.77
N ASN A 6 26.00 58.32 -38.85
CA ASN A 6 24.64 57.84 -39.19
C ASN A 6 24.73 56.42 -39.78
N THR A 7 24.07 55.45 -39.21
CA THR A 7 23.89 54.13 -39.80
C THR A 7 22.42 53.92 -40.07
N LYS A 8 22.04 53.89 -41.33
CA LYS A 8 20.71 53.49 -41.79
C LYS A 8 20.62 51.96 -41.74
N PHE A 9 19.68 51.42 -40.95
CA PHE A 9 19.33 50.01 -40.99
C PHE A 9 18.38 49.74 -42.15
N ILE A 10 18.81 48.89 -43.09
CA ILE A 10 17.98 48.36 -44.21
C ILE A 10 17.45 47.00 -43.69
N LEU A 11 16.16 46.90 -43.45
CA LEU A 11 15.46 45.66 -43.12
C LEU A 11 15.38 44.74 -44.34
N SER A 12 15.90 43.51 -44.24
CA SER A 12 15.86 42.53 -45.28
C SER A 12 14.48 41.83 -45.36
N PRO A 13 14.06 41.35 -46.58
CA PRO A 13 12.71 40.80 -46.78
C PRO A 13 12.36 39.51 -46.04
N ARG A 14 13.30 38.94 -45.27
CA ARG A 14 13.08 37.68 -44.51
C ARG A 14 12.25 37.85 -43.25
N TRP A 15 12.04 39.05 -42.74
CA TRP A 15 11.25 39.30 -41.53
C TRP A 15 9.75 39.47 -41.79
N ILE A 16 9.34 39.69 -43.01
CA ILE A 16 7.91 39.85 -43.38
C ILE A 16 7.23 38.48 -43.47
N LEU A 17 7.95 37.41 -43.78
CA LEU A 17 7.38 36.04 -43.82
C LEU A 17 7.21 35.40 -42.44
N LEU A 18 7.99 35.78 -41.42
CA LEU A 18 7.85 35.26 -40.04
C LEU A 18 6.73 35.93 -39.26
N ALA A 19 6.40 37.19 -39.57
CA ALA A 19 5.27 37.89 -38.98
C ALA A 19 3.90 37.37 -39.50
N GLY A 20 3.86 36.91 -40.77
CA GLY A 20 2.67 36.31 -41.36
C GLY A 20 2.33 34.92 -40.84
N LEU A 21 3.33 34.10 -40.48
CA LEU A 21 3.15 32.77 -39.90
C LEU A 21 2.74 32.82 -38.43
N ALA A 22 3.22 33.81 -37.67
CA ALA A 22 2.80 34.03 -36.29
C ALA A 22 1.35 34.53 -36.17
N ALA A 23 0.87 35.31 -37.13
CA ALA A 23 -0.52 35.78 -37.19
C ALA A 23 -1.49 34.67 -37.63
N PHE A 24 -1.06 33.71 -38.47
CA PHE A 24 -1.89 32.56 -38.86
C PHE A 24 -1.96 31.48 -37.78
N ALA A 25 -0.92 31.31 -36.94
CA ALA A 25 -0.95 30.44 -35.77
C ALA A 25 -1.88 30.99 -34.66
N LEU A 26 -1.95 32.31 -34.50
CA LEU A 26 -2.85 32.96 -33.55
C LEU A 26 -4.32 32.92 -33.96
N VAL A 27 -4.63 32.83 -35.25
CA VAL A 27 -6.01 32.76 -35.79
C VAL A 27 -6.52 31.31 -35.85
N ALA A 28 -5.64 30.31 -35.94
CA ALA A 28 -6.03 28.91 -35.90
C ALA A 28 -6.35 28.40 -34.48
N PHE A 29 -5.86 29.09 -33.44
CA PHE A 29 -6.17 28.78 -32.01
C PHE A 29 -7.45 29.48 -31.50
N SER A 30 -8.13 30.30 -32.30
CA SER A 30 -9.34 31.04 -31.86
C SER A 30 -10.67 30.40 -32.25
N LYS A 31 -10.66 29.14 -32.76
CA LYS A 31 -11.88 28.35 -33.01
C LYS A 31 -11.90 27.02 -32.26
N THR A 32 -11.29 26.93 -31.08
CA THR A 32 -11.75 25.97 -30.09
C THR A 32 -12.98 26.60 -29.44
N SER A 33 -14.10 25.88 -29.56
CA SER A 33 -15.38 26.18 -28.92
C SER A 33 -15.22 26.92 -27.60
N GLU A 34 -16.00 27.97 -27.38
CA GLU A 34 -16.30 28.57 -26.07
C GLU A 34 -16.89 27.50 -25.15
N ILE A 35 -16.06 26.59 -24.65
CA ILE A 35 -16.27 25.98 -23.35
C ILE A 35 -16.00 27.16 -22.42
N GLY A 36 -17.05 27.75 -21.87
CA GLY A 36 -16.98 28.87 -20.94
C GLY A 36 -15.86 28.60 -19.94
N ARG A 37 -14.93 29.57 -19.75
CA ARG A 37 -13.89 29.46 -18.72
C ARG A 37 -14.61 29.11 -17.44
N PRO A 38 -14.37 27.94 -16.83
CA PRO A 38 -15.02 27.61 -15.57
C PRO A 38 -14.63 28.69 -14.59
N ASP A 39 -15.62 29.32 -13.99
CA ASP A 39 -15.40 30.23 -12.87
C ASP A 39 -14.54 29.50 -11.84
N SER A 40 -13.36 30.03 -11.56
CA SER A 40 -12.33 29.41 -10.73
C SER A 40 -12.79 29.04 -9.31
N ARG A 41 -14.03 29.30 -8.97
CA ARG A 41 -14.64 29.06 -7.65
C ARG A 41 -15.67 27.94 -7.63
N GLY A 42 -15.80 27.13 -8.72
CA GLY A 42 -16.77 26.25 -8.55
C GLY A 42 -17.46 25.19 -9.19
N ASN A 43 -17.11 24.73 -10.23
CA ASN A 43 -17.81 23.55 -10.76
C ASN A 43 -16.95 22.29 -10.60
N ILE A 44 -16.94 21.68 -9.38
CA ILE A 44 -16.25 20.41 -9.09
C ILE A 44 -16.68 19.34 -10.10
N GLY A 45 -17.97 19.30 -10.50
CA GLY A 45 -18.47 18.37 -11.50
C GLY A 45 -17.80 18.57 -12.87
N ALA A 46 -17.61 19.83 -13.30
CA ALA A 46 -16.93 20.11 -14.57
C ALA A 46 -15.44 19.70 -14.54
N TYR A 47 -14.78 19.83 -13.38
CA TYR A 47 -13.40 19.33 -13.25
C TYR A 47 -13.32 17.82 -13.32
N LYS A 48 -14.21 17.10 -12.62
CA LYS A 48 -14.29 15.64 -12.71
C LYS A 48 -14.56 15.19 -14.15
N GLU A 49 -15.54 15.80 -14.81
CA GLU A 49 -15.85 15.51 -16.22
C GLU A 49 -14.65 15.79 -17.16
N PHE A 50 -13.91 16.86 -16.91
CA PHE A 50 -12.69 17.18 -17.66
C PHE A 50 -11.63 16.10 -17.47
N VAL A 51 -11.38 15.66 -16.22
CA VAL A 51 -10.42 14.62 -15.90
C VAL A 51 -10.86 13.28 -16.50
N ASP A 52 -12.13 12.91 -16.41
CA ASP A 52 -12.68 11.68 -16.99
C ASP A 52 -12.44 11.59 -18.52
N LYS A 53 -12.52 12.73 -19.21
CA LYS A 53 -12.22 12.83 -20.65
C LYS A 53 -10.72 12.84 -20.95
N THR A 54 -9.89 13.16 -19.98
CA THR A 54 -8.45 13.34 -20.14
C THR A 54 -7.67 12.07 -19.82
N VAL A 55 -8.11 11.30 -18.82
CA VAL A 55 -7.50 10.02 -18.43
C VAL A 55 -7.62 9.00 -19.57
N SER A 56 -6.52 8.31 -19.89
CA SER A 56 -6.42 7.44 -21.06
C SER A 56 -5.67 6.14 -20.74
N ALA A 57 -6.28 5.02 -21.09
CA ALA A 57 -5.67 3.69 -20.98
C ALA A 57 -4.39 3.58 -21.84
N GLU A 58 -4.35 4.23 -23.02
CA GLU A 58 -3.17 4.22 -23.90
C GLU A 58 -1.97 4.92 -23.24
N ARG A 59 -2.21 5.99 -22.47
CA ARG A 59 -1.13 6.66 -21.70
C ARG A 59 -0.66 5.81 -20.54
N ILE A 60 -1.56 5.15 -19.85
CA ILE A 60 -1.22 4.20 -18.78
C ILE A 60 -0.37 3.06 -19.35
N ASP A 61 -0.71 2.56 -20.56
CA ASP A 61 0.07 1.51 -21.25
C ASP A 61 1.49 1.98 -21.58
N GLU A 62 1.64 3.20 -22.13
CA GLU A 62 2.95 3.79 -22.40
C GLU A 62 3.81 3.88 -21.13
N PHE A 63 3.22 4.32 -20.01
CA PHE A 63 3.92 4.39 -18.72
C PHE A 63 4.26 3.01 -18.20
N LEU A 64 3.30 2.09 -18.15
CA LEU A 64 3.50 0.73 -17.65
C LEU A 64 4.61 0.01 -18.42
N LYS A 65 4.58 0.08 -19.76
CA LYS A 65 5.61 -0.50 -20.61
C LYS A 65 6.99 0.08 -20.35
N HIS A 66 7.07 1.39 -20.09
CA HIS A 66 8.35 2.03 -19.73
C HIS A 66 8.85 1.57 -18.35
N LEU A 67 7.97 1.53 -17.36
CA LEU A 67 8.31 1.14 -15.98
C LEU A 67 8.85 -0.29 -15.93
N THR A 68 8.14 -1.22 -16.56
CA THR A 68 8.41 -2.66 -16.53
C THR A 68 9.46 -3.15 -17.53
N ALA A 69 10.06 -2.26 -18.34
CA ALA A 69 11.01 -2.65 -19.39
C ALA A 69 12.27 -3.37 -18.87
N LYS A 70 12.61 -3.24 -17.61
CA LYS A 70 13.75 -3.91 -16.95
C LYS A 70 13.46 -4.10 -15.46
N PRO A 71 14.06 -5.12 -14.82
CA PRO A 71 14.00 -5.26 -13.37
C PRO A 71 14.47 -3.99 -12.65
N HIS A 72 13.76 -3.60 -11.56
CA HIS A 72 14.00 -2.33 -10.86
C HIS A 72 13.86 -2.44 -9.34
N VAL A 73 14.61 -3.36 -8.76
CA VAL A 73 14.73 -3.50 -7.30
C VAL A 73 15.21 -2.19 -6.67
N ALA A 74 14.78 -1.91 -5.45
CA ALA A 74 15.16 -0.72 -4.69
C ALA A 74 16.66 -0.41 -4.76
N SER A 75 17.01 0.88 -4.89
CA SER A 75 18.40 1.36 -5.01
C SER A 75 19.19 0.76 -6.19
N SER A 76 18.54 0.11 -7.17
CA SER A 76 19.21 -0.31 -8.41
C SER A 76 19.37 0.87 -9.38
N PRO A 77 20.35 0.81 -10.31
CA PRO A 77 20.52 1.87 -11.32
C PRO A 77 19.25 2.12 -12.16
N ARG A 78 18.46 1.06 -12.42
CA ARG A 78 17.19 1.20 -13.14
C ARG A 78 16.13 1.89 -12.29
N ASN A 79 16.04 1.57 -11.01
CA ASN A 79 15.10 2.24 -10.11
C ASN A 79 15.43 3.73 -9.95
N ASP A 80 16.71 4.09 -9.88
CA ASP A 80 17.16 5.49 -9.90
C ASP A 80 16.87 6.21 -11.22
N GLU A 81 16.96 5.50 -12.36
CA GLU A 81 16.55 6.02 -13.68
C GLU A 81 15.05 6.32 -13.69
N LEU A 82 14.23 5.42 -13.14
CA LEU A 82 12.79 5.62 -13.03
C LEU A 82 12.43 6.79 -12.11
N ALA A 83 13.15 6.98 -10.99
CA ALA A 83 12.94 8.16 -10.15
C ALA A 83 13.16 9.47 -10.92
N ARG A 84 14.23 9.55 -11.71
CA ARG A 84 14.49 10.71 -12.57
C ARG A 84 13.42 10.87 -13.66
N TYR A 85 12.99 9.78 -14.28
CA TYR A 85 11.92 9.78 -15.27
C TYR A 85 10.61 10.34 -14.70
N ILE A 86 10.18 9.85 -13.52
CA ILE A 86 8.97 10.31 -12.84
C ILE A 86 9.08 11.79 -12.46
N ARG A 87 10.22 12.22 -11.90
CA ARG A 87 10.50 13.64 -11.62
C ARG A 87 10.31 14.50 -12.87
N ASP A 88 10.93 14.12 -13.98
CA ASP A 88 10.89 14.88 -15.22
C ASP A 88 9.47 14.92 -15.82
N LYS A 89 8.73 13.80 -15.73
CA LYS A 89 7.32 13.75 -16.12
C LYS A 89 6.43 14.64 -15.25
N TRP A 90 6.62 14.64 -13.95
CA TRP A 90 5.84 15.50 -13.06
C TRP A 90 6.13 16.98 -13.29
N GLN A 91 7.37 17.35 -13.59
CA GLN A 91 7.70 18.72 -14.03
C GLN A 91 7.02 19.07 -15.37
N GLU A 92 7.05 18.17 -16.35
CA GLU A 92 6.34 18.32 -17.64
C GLU A 92 4.83 18.51 -17.43
N PHE A 93 4.23 17.77 -16.51
CA PHE A 93 2.80 17.84 -16.20
C PHE A 93 2.42 19.09 -15.41
N GLY A 94 3.39 19.83 -14.89
CA GLY A 94 3.16 21.11 -14.20
C GLY A 94 2.96 20.99 -12.70
N LEU A 95 3.45 19.91 -12.07
CA LEU A 95 3.61 19.85 -10.64
C LEU A 95 4.68 20.85 -10.19
N GLU A 96 4.48 21.37 -9.00
CA GLU A 96 5.36 22.34 -8.35
C GLU A 96 6.26 21.63 -7.33
N GLU A 97 7.40 22.21 -7.01
CA GLU A 97 8.34 21.73 -5.98
C GLU A 97 8.77 20.26 -6.18
N VAL A 98 8.89 19.84 -7.45
CA VAL A 98 9.26 18.45 -7.76
C VAL A 98 10.71 18.21 -7.36
N ALA A 99 10.92 17.29 -6.41
CA ALA A 99 12.21 17.00 -5.80
C ALA A 99 12.45 15.49 -5.65
N LEU A 100 13.72 15.12 -5.59
CA LEU A 100 14.18 13.79 -5.17
C LEU A 100 14.57 13.87 -3.69
N SER A 101 13.87 13.11 -2.85
CA SER A 101 14.13 13.01 -1.41
C SER A 101 14.86 11.70 -1.13
N THR A 102 16.07 11.79 -0.57
CA THR A 102 16.98 10.64 -0.41
C THR A 102 17.20 10.27 1.04
N TYR A 103 17.33 8.96 1.29
CA TYR A 103 17.61 8.35 2.58
C TYR A 103 18.66 7.27 2.43
N ASP A 104 19.54 7.13 3.41
CA ASP A 104 20.55 6.07 3.45
C ASP A 104 20.10 4.96 4.37
N VAL A 105 19.66 3.84 3.83
CA VAL A 105 18.99 2.77 4.56
C VAL A 105 19.72 1.44 4.44
N LEU A 106 19.51 0.54 5.40
CA LEU A 106 19.98 -0.83 5.32
C LEU A 106 19.13 -1.59 4.30
N LEU A 107 19.74 -2.12 3.24
CA LEU A 107 19.10 -3.04 2.30
C LEU A 107 19.82 -4.39 2.33
N SER A 108 19.18 -5.44 1.82
CA SER A 108 19.69 -6.80 1.87
C SER A 108 19.60 -7.48 0.51
N PHE A 109 20.73 -8.01 0.02
CA PHE A 109 20.83 -8.64 -1.30
C PHE A 109 21.56 -9.99 -1.23
N PRO A 110 21.22 -10.99 -2.10
CA PRO A 110 21.89 -12.27 -2.12
C PRO A 110 23.22 -12.19 -2.87
N LYS A 111 24.28 -12.77 -2.30
CA LYS A 111 25.51 -13.13 -3.04
C LYS A 111 25.43 -14.54 -3.58
N SER A 112 25.01 -15.47 -2.74
CA SER A 112 24.82 -16.89 -3.14
C SER A 112 23.79 -17.57 -2.27
N ILE A 113 22.97 -18.41 -2.90
CA ILE A 113 21.99 -19.27 -2.23
C ILE A 113 22.10 -20.68 -2.79
N THR A 114 22.26 -21.67 -1.91
CA THR A 114 22.23 -23.07 -2.26
C THR A 114 21.36 -23.85 -1.28
N VAL A 115 20.47 -24.67 -1.79
CA VAL A 115 19.66 -25.62 -1.01
C VAL A 115 19.86 -27.04 -1.58
N GLU A 116 20.15 -27.97 -0.70
CA GLU A 116 20.45 -29.35 -1.09
C GLU A 116 19.70 -30.32 -0.18
N LEU A 117 18.97 -31.26 -0.76
CA LEU A 117 18.54 -32.49 -0.08
C LEU A 117 19.78 -33.38 0.06
N ILE A 118 20.21 -33.67 1.29
CA ILE A 118 21.41 -34.44 1.58
C ILE A 118 21.06 -35.91 1.77
N ALA A 119 19.94 -36.23 2.37
CA ALA A 119 19.41 -37.56 2.61
C ALA A 119 17.88 -37.57 2.48
N PRO A 120 17.25 -38.66 2.03
CA PRO A 120 17.80 -39.99 1.75
C PRO A 120 18.56 -40.09 0.42
N ARG A 121 18.49 -39.10 -0.45
CA ARG A 121 19.23 -38.98 -1.70
C ARG A 121 19.88 -37.63 -1.81
N SER A 122 21.00 -37.49 -2.51
CA SER A 122 21.60 -36.19 -2.78
C SER A 122 20.90 -35.54 -3.98
N LEU A 123 20.39 -34.32 -3.79
CA LEU A 123 19.77 -33.51 -4.84
C LEU A 123 20.01 -32.04 -4.56
N ARG A 124 20.67 -31.32 -5.46
CA ARG A 124 20.76 -29.84 -5.41
C ARG A 124 19.53 -29.27 -6.06
N LEU A 125 18.83 -28.36 -5.32
CA LEU A 125 17.68 -27.66 -5.84
C LEU A 125 18.11 -26.48 -6.72
N GLN A 126 17.41 -26.28 -7.81
CA GLN A 126 17.62 -25.14 -8.68
C GLN A 126 16.73 -23.99 -8.15
N ILE A 127 17.37 -22.99 -7.51
CA ILE A 127 16.66 -21.81 -6.96
C ILE A 127 16.57 -20.76 -8.06
N GLU A 128 15.80 -21.04 -9.09
CA GLU A 128 15.57 -20.20 -10.25
C GLU A 128 14.16 -20.44 -10.79
N GLU A 129 13.61 -19.45 -11.46
CA GLU A 129 12.32 -19.53 -12.14
C GLU A 129 12.55 -19.92 -13.61
N LYS A 130 11.64 -20.72 -14.15
CA LYS A 130 11.74 -21.18 -15.53
C LYS A 130 11.36 -20.07 -16.52
N GLY A 131 12.20 -19.88 -17.54
CA GLY A 131 11.89 -18.98 -18.65
C GLY A 131 10.90 -19.60 -19.65
N PHE A 132 10.08 -18.78 -20.28
CA PHE A 132 9.09 -19.14 -21.28
C PHE A 132 9.33 -18.36 -22.59
N PRO A 133 9.39 -19.02 -23.76
CA PRO A 133 9.60 -18.35 -25.04
C PRO A 133 8.50 -17.35 -25.41
N GLU A 134 7.30 -17.55 -24.91
CA GLU A 134 6.13 -16.66 -25.10
C GLU A 134 6.34 -15.28 -24.46
N ASP A 135 7.18 -15.26 -23.42
CA ASP A 135 7.56 -14.06 -22.70
C ASP A 135 9.09 -14.02 -22.47
N PRO A 136 9.83 -13.34 -23.36
CA PRO A 136 11.29 -13.24 -23.28
C PRO A 136 11.82 -12.59 -21.99
N ASP A 137 11.03 -11.76 -21.29
CA ASP A 137 11.42 -11.12 -20.04
C ASP A 137 11.71 -12.16 -18.95
N THR A 138 11.04 -13.31 -18.99
CA THR A 138 11.27 -14.42 -18.05
C THR A 138 12.65 -15.11 -18.22
N MET A 139 13.33 -14.85 -19.33
CA MET A 139 14.67 -15.40 -19.63
C MET A 139 15.80 -14.38 -19.44
N ASN A 140 15.49 -13.20 -18.92
CA ASN A 140 16.46 -12.14 -18.75
C ASN A 140 17.43 -12.45 -17.58
N PRO A 141 18.76 -12.56 -17.82
CA PRO A 141 19.73 -12.88 -16.77
C PRO A 141 19.87 -11.78 -15.69
N ALA A 142 19.34 -10.58 -15.93
CA ALA A 142 19.35 -9.49 -14.96
C ALA A 142 18.34 -9.70 -13.82
N VAL A 143 17.45 -10.69 -13.89
CA VAL A 143 16.46 -10.99 -12.85
C VAL A 143 17.10 -11.40 -11.51
N GLY A 144 18.25 -12.06 -11.55
CA GLY A 144 18.98 -12.47 -10.35
C GLY A 144 18.36 -13.67 -9.61
N ILE A 145 18.97 -14.02 -8.49
CA ILE A 145 18.56 -15.16 -7.66
C ILE A 145 17.32 -14.76 -6.84
N PRO A 146 16.25 -15.58 -6.80
CA PRO A 146 15.14 -15.36 -5.87
C PRO A 146 15.60 -15.51 -4.41
N TYR A 147 15.17 -14.58 -3.53
CA TYR A 147 15.63 -14.54 -2.15
C TYR A 147 14.60 -13.95 -1.17
N ASN A 148 14.81 -14.21 0.11
CA ASN A 148 14.19 -13.45 1.18
C ASN A 148 15.18 -12.39 1.70
N ALA A 149 14.87 -11.12 1.51
CA ALA A 149 15.69 -10.02 2.00
C ALA A 149 15.78 -10.06 3.54
N TYR A 150 16.96 -9.74 4.06
CA TYR A 150 17.35 -9.83 5.47
C TYR A 150 17.38 -11.26 6.04
N SER A 151 17.42 -12.30 5.20
CA SER A 151 17.79 -13.63 5.65
C SER A 151 19.19 -13.60 6.27
N ARG A 152 19.38 -14.29 7.39
CA ARG A 152 20.71 -14.44 7.97
C ARG A 152 21.63 -15.22 7.03
N SER A 153 22.89 -14.79 6.90
CA SER A 153 23.93 -15.59 6.25
C SER A 153 24.33 -16.77 7.11
N GLY A 154 24.63 -17.94 6.48
CA GLY A 154 25.10 -19.13 7.18
C GLY A 154 25.11 -20.37 6.33
N ASP A 155 25.60 -21.47 6.92
CA ASP A 155 25.66 -22.82 6.33
C ASP A 155 25.16 -23.82 7.39
N ILE A 156 23.99 -24.39 7.18
CA ILE A 156 23.36 -25.33 8.11
C ILE A 156 22.98 -26.60 7.40
N THR A 157 23.07 -27.73 8.12
CA THR A 157 22.54 -29.03 7.71
C THR A 157 21.69 -29.57 8.84
N ALA A 158 20.39 -29.77 8.61
CA ALA A 158 19.48 -30.22 9.65
C ALA A 158 18.35 -31.10 9.09
N PRO A 159 17.66 -31.86 9.99
CA PRO A 159 16.47 -32.60 9.59
C PRO A 159 15.37 -31.65 9.11
N LEU A 160 14.50 -32.11 8.21
CA LEU A 160 13.37 -31.39 7.66
C LEU A 160 12.08 -31.71 8.41
N VAL A 161 11.23 -30.72 8.61
CA VAL A 161 9.86 -30.85 9.10
C VAL A 161 8.92 -30.03 8.21
N TYR A 162 7.76 -30.58 7.86
CA TYR A 162 6.69 -29.83 7.21
C TYR A 162 5.78 -29.23 8.28
N ALA A 163 5.64 -27.92 8.25
CA ALA A 163 4.90 -27.15 9.27
C ALA A 163 3.76 -26.31 8.65
N ASN A 164 3.07 -26.82 7.64
CA ASN A 164 1.92 -26.18 6.99
C ASN A 164 2.20 -24.69 6.64
N GLY A 165 1.50 -23.75 7.29
CA GLY A 165 1.72 -22.33 7.12
C GLY A 165 2.85 -21.74 7.97
N GLY A 166 3.42 -22.51 8.91
CA GLY A 166 4.41 -22.00 9.87
C GLY A 166 3.83 -21.04 10.89
N ASN A 167 2.53 -21.13 11.17
CA ASN A 167 1.84 -20.33 12.16
C ASN A 167 2.09 -20.90 13.59
N PRO A 168 1.87 -20.11 14.65
CA PRO A 168 2.02 -20.61 16.02
C PRO A 168 1.27 -21.90 16.29
N GLU A 169 0.01 -21.98 15.80
CA GLU A 169 -0.89 -23.11 15.97
C GLU A 169 -0.37 -24.38 15.23
N ASP A 170 0.29 -24.20 14.09
CA ASP A 170 0.89 -25.29 13.31
C ASP A 170 2.03 -25.95 14.12
N TYR A 171 2.88 -25.14 14.75
CA TYR A 171 3.93 -25.66 15.62
C TYR A 171 3.40 -26.29 16.90
N ASP A 172 2.32 -25.75 17.50
CA ASP A 172 1.66 -26.35 18.66
C ASP A 172 1.02 -27.71 18.29
N PHE A 173 0.46 -27.83 17.09
CA PHE A 173 -0.03 -29.09 16.55
C PHE A 173 1.08 -30.13 16.42
N LEU A 174 2.26 -29.78 15.90
CA LEU A 174 3.42 -30.65 15.81
C LEU A 174 3.91 -31.10 17.21
N ALA A 175 4.00 -30.16 18.13
CA ALA A 175 4.40 -30.43 19.51
C ALA A 175 3.47 -31.40 20.23
N LYS A 176 2.14 -31.26 20.06
CA LYS A 176 1.14 -32.21 20.60
C LYS A 176 1.28 -33.63 20.05
N ARG A 177 1.93 -33.81 18.88
CA ARG A 177 2.26 -35.12 18.27
C ARG A 177 3.64 -35.61 18.62
N GLY A 178 4.35 -34.95 19.54
CA GLY A 178 5.71 -35.30 19.92
C GLY A 178 6.76 -34.98 18.87
N ILE A 179 6.45 -34.18 17.87
CA ILE A 179 7.40 -33.74 16.85
C ILE A 179 8.12 -32.48 17.36
N ASP A 180 9.32 -32.66 17.92
CA ASP A 180 10.20 -31.54 18.28
C ASP A 180 10.74 -30.90 17.01
N VAL A 181 10.59 -29.57 16.91
CA VAL A 181 11.04 -28.76 15.75
C VAL A 181 12.37 -28.07 16.00
N LYS A 182 12.84 -28.03 17.25
CA LYS A 182 14.08 -27.33 17.62
C LYS A 182 15.29 -27.84 16.84
N GLY A 183 16.05 -26.92 16.26
CA GLY A 183 17.23 -27.23 15.46
C GLY A 183 16.94 -27.85 14.09
N LYS A 184 15.68 -27.96 13.66
CA LYS A 184 15.30 -28.46 12.33
C LYS A 184 15.12 -27.30 11.33
N ILE A 185 15.04 -27.65 10.04
CA ILE A 185 14.59 -26.75 8.99
C ILE A 185 13.09 -26.98 8.79
N ALA A 186 12.30 -25.92 8.84
CA ALA A 186 10.88 -26.00 8.47
C ALA A 186 10.69 -25.75 6.98
N LEU A 187 9.86 -26.56 6.34
CA LEU A 187 9.26 -26.27 5.05
C LEU A 187 7.83 -25.81 5.29
N VAL A 188 7.52 -24.58 4.87
CA VAL A 188 6.20 -23.97 5.05
C VAL A 188 5.67 -23.43 3.72
N ARG A 189 4.35 -23.32 3.61
CA ARG A 189 3.70 -22.72 2.46
C ARG A 189 3.03 -21.39 2.84
N TYR A 190 2.82 -20.54 1.86
CA TYR A 190 1.94 -19.38 2.05
C TYR A 190 0.53 -19.89 2.33
N SER A 191 -0.11 -19.33 3.36
CA SER A 191 -1.46 -19.73 3.78
C SER A 191 -2.06 -18.65 4.65
N PHE A 192 -3.39 -18.61 4.73
CA PHE A 192 -4.11 -17.73 5.63
C PHE A 192 -4.31 -18.38 7.00
N PRO A 193 -4.53 -17.54 8.06
CA PRO A 193 -4.64 -16.08 8.02
C PRO A 193 -3.28 -15.34 8.02
N TYR A 194 -2.17 -16.00 8.28
CA TYR A 194 -0.86 -15.35 8.45
C TYR A 194 -0.03 -15.47 7.19
N SER A 195 -0.32 -14.62 6.20
CA SER A 195 0.37 -14.64 4.90
C SER A 195 1.75 -13.97 4.92
N TYR A 196 2.02 -13.05 5.84
CA TYR A 196 3.28 -12.32 5.88
C TYR A 196 4.48 -13.21 6.21
N ARG A 197 5.49 -13.19 5.35
CA ARG A 197 6.67 -14.07 5.44
C ARG A 197 7.57 -13.75 6.64
N GLY A 198 7.65 -12.48 7.04
CA GLY A 198 8.38 -12.06 8.23
C GLY A 198 7.81 -12.68 9.51
N PHE A 199 6.48 -12.84 9.61
CA PHE A 199 5.89 -13.51 10.75
C PHE A 199 6.18 -15.02 10.78
N LYS A 200 6.27 -15.68 9.60
CA LYS A 200 6.72 -17.07 9.50
C LYS A 200 8.17 -17.23 9.98
N ALA A 201 9.05 -16.29 9.59
CA ALA A 201 10.43 -16.26 10.07
C ALA A 201 10.52 -16.01 11.58
N TYR A 202 9.75 -15.05 12.12
CA TYR A 202 9.65 -14.77 13.54
C TYR A 202 9.18 -15.98 14.35
N THR A 203 8.10 -16.63 13.90
CA THR A 203 7.56 -17.80 14.58
C THR A 203 8.55 -18.97 14.57
N ALA A 204 9.20 -19.22 13.42
CA ALA A 204 10.24 -20.22 13.28
C ALA A 204 11.43 -19.96 14.23
N GLU A 205 11.90 -18.73 14.31
CA GLU A 205 12.96 -18.29 15.22
C GLU A 205 12.56 -18.52 16.69
N LYS A 206 11.35 -18.10 17.09
CA LYS A 206 10.84 -18.29 18.45
C LYS A 206 10.67 -19.75 18.85
N ARG A 207 10.41 -20.64 17.89
CA ARG A 207 10.34 -22.09 18.11
C ARG A 207 11.73 -22.79 18.04
N GLY A 208 12.81 -22.03 17.82
CA GLY A 208 14.18 -22.53 17.83
C GLY A 208 14.54 -23.36 16.59
N LEU A 209 13.88 -23.12 15.46
CA LEU A 209 14.23 -23.72 14.18
C LEU A 209 15.61 -23.21 13.70
N ALA A 210 16.34 -24.05 12.98
CA ALA A 210 17.64 -23.69 12.40
C ALA A 210 17.50 -22.92 11.08
N GLY A 211 16.43 -23.18 10.31
CA GLY A 211 16.19 -22.55 9.02
C GLY A 211 14.74 -22.69 8.55
N LEU A 212 14.40 -21.91 7.55
CA LEU A 212 13.06 -21.82 6.99
C LEU A 212 13.11 -21.88 5.46
N LEU A 213 12.31 -22.75 4.86
CA LEU A 213 12.02 -22.80 3.42
C LEU A 213 10.55 -22.42 3.22
N ILE A 214 10.28 -21.44 2.36
CA ILE A 214 8.91 -20.96 2.10
C ILE A 214 8.58 -21.19 0.61
N TYR A 215 7.39 -21.73 0.31
CA TYR A 215 6.95 -21.92 -1.07
C TYR A 215 5.46 -21.59 -1.25
N SER A 216 5.09 -21.25 -2.49
CA SER A 216 3.68 -21.16 -2.92
C SER A 216 3.21 -22.54 -3.35
N ASP A 217 2.19 -23.09 -2.68
CA ASP A 217 1.60 -24.36 -3.07
C ASP A 217 0.64 -24.17 -4.25
N PRO A 218 0.60 -25.07 -5.24
CA PRO A 218 -0.34 -24.99 -6.37
C PRO A 218 -1.80 -24.96 -5.95
N LYS A 219 -2.14 -25.31 -4.72
CA LYS A 219 -3.49 -25.18 -4.13
C LYS A 219 -3.95 -23.74 -3.99
N GLU A 220 -3.05 -22.85 -3.61
CA GLU A 220 -3.32 -21.43 -3.38
C GLU A 220 -3.06 -20.59 -4.63
N ASP A 221 -1.92 -20.75 -5.30
CA ASP A 221 -1.44 -19.82 -6.33
C ASP A 221 -1.18 -20.49 -7.70
N GLY A 222 -1.48 -21.78 -7.87
CA GLY A 222 -1.07 -22.54 -9.05
C GLY A 222 -2.19 -23.30 -9.77
N GLU A 223 -1.83 -24.42 -10.38
CA GLU A 223 -2.67 -25.21 -11.31
C GLU A 223 -4.00 -25.69 -10.72
N ALA A 224 -4.10 -25.84 -9.41
CA ALA A 224 -5.36 -26.19 -8.76
C ALA A 224 -6.41 -25.07 -8.84
N ARG A 225 -6.00 -23.86 -9.17
CA ARG A 225 -6.87 -22.68 -9.32
C ARG A 225 -7.29 -22.44 -10.78
N GLY A 226 -6.54 -22.95 -11.74
CA GLY A 226 -6.81 -22.77 -13.16
C GLY A 226 -5.56 -22.77 -14.04
N PRO A 227 -5.66 -22.30 -15.29
CA PRO A 227 -4.54 -22.20 -16.20
C PRO A 227 -3.39 -21.38 -15.62
N VAL A 228 -2.16 -21.87 -15.76
CA VAL A 228 -0.96 -21.21 -15.24
C VAL A 228 -0.22 -20.45 -16.35
N PHE A 229 0.61 -19.51 -15.95
CA PHE A 229 1.51 -18.76 -16.82
C PHE A 229 2.38 -19.74 -17.67
N PRO A 230 2.60 -19.50 -18.99
CA PRO A 230 2.25 -18.29 -19.74
C PRO A 230 0.84 -18.30 -20.39
N HIS A 231 -0.02 -19.27 -20.10
CA HIS A 231 -1.33 -19.44 -20.72
C HIS A 231 -2.51 -19.08 -19.80
N GLY A 232 -2.22 -18.62 -18.59
CA GLY A 232 -3.20 -18.19 -17.61
C GLY A 232 -2.61 -17.38 -16.45
N PRO A 233 -3.44 -16.88 -15.54
CA PRO A 233 -3.02 -15.93 -14.51
C PRO A 233 -2.33 -16.57 -13.30
N TRP A 234 -2.36 -17.91 -13.18
CA TRP A 234 -1.84 -18.58 -11.99
C TRP A 234 -0.36 -18.93 -12.14
N GLY A 235 0.35 -19.08 -11.01
CA GLY A 235 1.77 -19.37 -10.96
C GLY A 235 2.11 -20.77 -11.49
N PRO A 236 3.13 -20.90 -12.35
CA PRO A 236 3.65 -22.20 -12.76
C PRO A 236 4.39 -22.87 -11.59
N MET A 237 4.66 -24.17 -11.71
CA MET A 237 5.39 -24.96 -10.70
C MET A 237 6.77 -24.37 -10.32
N SER A 238 7.37 -23.58 -11.21
CA SER A 238 8.66 -22.89 -11.00
C SER A 238 8.51 -21.50 -10.34
N HIS A 239 7.31 -21.04 -10.06
CA HIS A 239 7.05 -19.76 -9.39
C HIS A 239 7.77 -19.69 -8.03
N ILE A 240 8.50 -18.58 -7.78
CA ILE A 240 9.17 -18.32 -6.51
C ILE A 240 8.80 -16.90 -6.03
N GLN A 241 8.07 -16.83 -4.94
CA GLN A 241 7.69 -15.56 -4.32
C GLN A 241 8.86 -15.00 -3.50
N ARG A 242 9.47 -13.90 -3.96
CA ARG A 242 10.48 -13.11 -3.22
C ARG A 242 9.84 -12.34 -2.07
N GLY A 243 10.66 -11.67 -1.25
CA GLY A 243 10.16 -10.70 -0.29
C GLY A 243 11.02 -10.53 0.95
N GLY A 244 10.85 -9.40 1.63
CA GLY A 244 11.47 -9.11 2.91
C GLY A 244 10.90 -9.99 4.04
N ILE A 245 11.75 -10.34 5.01
CA ILE A 245 11.35 -11.07 6.22
C ILE A 245 11.63 -10.33 7.53
N PRO A 246 11.89 -9.00 7.55
CA PRO A 246 11.98 -8.28 8.82
C PRO A 246 10.68 -8.36 9.61
N TYR A 247 10.75 -8.03 10.88
CA TYR A 247 9.60 -8.03 11.77
C TYR A 247 8.95 -6.62 11.78
N ASP A 248 8.46 -6.19 10.61
CA ASP A 248 7.84 -4.88 10.37
C ASP A 248 6.65 -4.60 11.28
N PHE A 249 5.99 -5.64 11.78
CA PHE A 249 4.94 -5.53 12.79
C PHE A 249 5.47 -5.04 14.17
N ILE A 250 6.79 -4.93 14.38
CA ILE A 250 7.41 -4.24 15.51
C ILE A 250 7.60 -2.77 15.15
N TYR A 251 8.26 -2.49 14.03
CA TYR A 251 8.30 -1.20 13.33
C TYR A 251 8.73 -1.40 11.86
N PRO A 252 8.15 -0.67 10.89
CA PRO A 252 8.60 -0.61 9.50
C PRO A 252 9.70 0.44 9.33
N GLY A 253 10.15 0.66 8.09
CA GLY A 253 11.20 1.61 7.75
C GLY A 253 12.60 1.01 7.89
N ASP A 254 13.62 1.84 7.88
CA ASP A 254 15.00 1.36 8.06
C ASP A 254 15.16 0.64 9.42
N PRO A 255 15.56 -0.65 9.43
CA PRO A 255 15.79 -1.37 10.67
C PRO A 255 16.72 -0.69 11.66
N LEU A 256 17.57 0.23 11.19
CA LEU A 256 18.58 0.91 12.01
C LEU A 256 18.14 2.29 12.54
N THR A 257 16.99 2.81 12.10
CA THR A 257 16.47 4.13 12.52
C THR A 257 15.00 4.09 12.95
N PRO A 258 14.61 3.27 13.95
CA PRO A 258 13.21 3.11 14.35
C PRO A 258 12.60 4.40 14.92
N GLY A 259 11.74 5.06 14.16
CA GLY A 259 11.00 6.25 14.58
C GLY A 259 11.66 7.60 14.27
N TRP A 260 12.75 7.60 13.49
CA TRP A 260 13.38 8.81 12.96
C TRP A 260 13.98 8.55 11.57
N ALA A 261 13.93 9.56 10.70
CA ALA A 261 14.36 9.45 9.31
C ALA A 261 15.87 9.15 9.17
N SER A 262 16.21 8.22 8.29
CA SER A 262 17.58 7.76 8.01
C SER A 262 18.34 8.72 7.07
N LYS A 263 18.53 9.95 7.53
CA LYS A 263 19.30 10.97 6.79
C LYS A 263 20.82 10.74 6.91
N PRO A 264 21.61 11.24 5.96
CA PRO A 264 23.07 11.21 6.07
C PRO A 264 23.57 11.87 7.37
N GLY A 265 24.36 11.12 8.16
CA GLY A 265 24.92 11.59 9.42
C GLY A 265 24.02 11.40 10.65
N GLU A 266 22.80 10.94 10.49
CA GLU A 266 21.92 10.60 11.63
C GLU A 266 22.40 9.36 12.38
N ARG A 267 22.01 9.29 13.67
CA ARG A 267 22.30 8.13 14.53
C ARG A 267 21.62 6.89 13.96
N ARG A 268 22.35 5.76 13.97
CA ARG A 268 21.83 4.43 13.64
C ARG A 268 22.08 3.45 14.78
N LEU A 269 21.17 2.50 14.92
CA LEU A 269 21.39 1.30 15.71
C LEU A 269 22.46 0.42 15.03
N SER A 270 23.13 -0.41 15.78
CA SER A 270 23.87 -1.52 15.18
C SER A 270 22.87 -2.62 14.72
N PRO A 271 23.22 -3.45 13.73
CA PRO A 271 22.37 -4.56 13.31
C PRO A 271 22.00 -5.53 14.45
N GLN A 272 22.84 -5.62 15.49
CA GLN A 272 22.57 -6.45 16.67
C GLN A 272 21.49 -5.88 17.59
N GLU A 273 21.33 -4.55 17.60
CA GLU A 273 20.32 -3.82 18.38
C GLU A 273 18.98 -3.72 17.64
N ALA A 274 18.96 -3.91 16.31
CA ALA A 274 17.76 -3.82 15.50
C ALA A 274 16.84 -5.03 15.75
N GLU A 275 15.73 -4.80 16.48
CA GLU A 275 14.80 -5.85 16.89
C GLU A 275 14.03 -6.48 15.73
N THR A 276 13.92 -5.77 14.60
CA THR A 276 13.21 -6.23 13.40
C THR A 276 14.02 -7.13 12.49
N LEU A 277 15.36 -7.20 12.68
CA LEU A 277 16.21 -8.05 11.85
C LEU A 277 16.13 -9.53 12.26
N PRO A 278 15.75 -10.43 11.32
CA PRO A 278 15.69 -11.87 11.58
C PRO A 278 17.06 -12.48 11.90
N LYS A 279 17.05 -13.49 12.78
CA LYS A 279 18.26 -14.24 13.16
C LYS A 279 18.25 -15.67 12.59
N ILE A 280 17.34 -15.97 11.67
CA ILE A 280 17.15 -17.26 11.02
C ILE A 280 17.53 -17.19 9.53
N ILE A 281 18.02 -18.30 8.98
CA ILE A 281 18.23 -18.46 7.54
C ILE A 281 16.87 -18.78 6.90
N SER A 282 16.47 -18.01 5.89
CA SER A 282 15.23 -18.21 5.13
C SER A 282 15.48 -18.15 3.64
N VAL A 283 14.90 -19.09 2.89
CA VAL A 283 15.00 -19.15 1.44
C VAL A 283 13.62 -19.42 0.84
N PRO A 284 13.17 -18.61 -0.14
CA PRO A 284 11.99 -18.92 -0.92
C PRO A 284 12.35 -19.97 -1.98
N ILE A 285 11.45 -20.92 -2.19
CA ILE A 285 11.63 -21.98 -3.19
C ILE A 285 10.34 -22.16 -4.00
N SER A 286 10.45 -22.79 -5.16
CA SER A 286 9.29 -23.14 -5.98
C SER A 286 8.57 -24.40 -5.46
N ALA A 287 7.33 -24.61 -5.92
CA ALA A 287 6.62 -25.89 -5.70
C ALA A 287 7.36 -27.07 -6.33
N GLU A 288 8.03 -26.85 -7.47
CA GLU A 288 8.89 -27.86 -8.10
C GLU A 288 10.06 -28.26 -7.18
N ASN A 289 10.65 -27.31 -6.47
CA ASN A 289 11.71 -27.56 -5.47
C ASN A 289 11.15 -28.17 -4.17
N ALA A 290 9.96 -27.77 -3.73
CA ALA A 290 9.34 -28.30 -2.51
C ALA A 290 8.94 -29.79 -2.67
N ARG A 291 8.51 -30.19 -3.85
CA ARG A 291 8.07 -31.56 -4.13
C ARG A 291 9.08 -32.65 -3.71
N PRO A 292 10.35 -32.70 -4.16
CA PRO A 292 11.28 -33.71 -3.74
C PRO A 292 11.61 -33.67 -2.24
N LEU A 293 11.49 -32.55 -1.59
CA LEU A 293 11.63 -32.39 -0.14
C LEU A 293 10.47 -33.09 0.58
N LEU A 294 9.24 -32.81 0.17
CA LEU A 294 8.02 -33.41 0.73
C LEU A 294 7.98 -34.94 0.47
N GLU A 295 8.34 -35.39 -0.72
CA GLU A 295 8.44 -36.80 -1.06
C GLU A 295 9.45 -37.57 -0.18
N SER A 296 10.47 -36.88 0.34
CA SER A 296 11.49 -37.46 1.22
C SER A 296 11.05 -37.70 2.66
N LEU A 297 9.91 -37.12 3.05
CA LEU A 297 9.33 -37.27 4.40
C LEU A 297 8.61 -38.63 4.49
N ASP A 298 8.94 -39.42 5.52
CA ASP A 298 8.44 -40.77 5.74
C ASP A 298 7.63 -40.97 7.02
N GLY A 299 7.38 -39.86 7.76
CA GLY A 299 6.61 -39.85 9.00
C GLY A 299 5.08 -39.92 8.82
N GLU A 300 4.36 -39.53 9.85
CA GLU A 300 2.89 -39.45 9.83
C GLU A 300 2.38 -38.55 8.69
N ALA A 301 1.28 -38.95 8.04
CA ALA A 301 0.62 -38.12 7.05
C ALA A 301 0.08 -36.84 7.73
N ALA A 302 0.28 -35.70 7.07
CA ALA A 302 -0.31 -34.45 7.50
C ALA A 302 -1.86 -34.51 7.41
N PRO A 303 -2.60 -33.84 8.27
CA PRO A 303 -4.06 -33.80 8.21
C PRO A 303 -4.57 -33.24 6.88
N GLU A 304 -5.82 -33.50 6.55
CA GLU A 304 -6.42 -33.13 5.25
C GLU A 304 -6.30 -31.64 4.94
N GLU A 305 -6.55 -30.79 5.93
CA GLU A 305 -6.42 -29.34 5.81
C GLU A 305 -5.00 -28.85 5.52
N TRP A 306 -3.98 -29.67 5.84
CA TRP A 306 -2.57 -29.38 5.53
C TRP A 306 -2.10 -29.96 4.20
N GLN A 307 -2.91 -30.81 3.54
CA GLN A 307 -2.57 -31.30 2.21
C GLN A 307 -2.64 -30.16 1.19
N GLY A 308 -1.61 -30.04 0.37
CA GLY A 308 -1.56 -29.14 -0.77
C GLY A 308 -2.09 -29.80 -2.05
N ALA A 309 -1.74 -29.24 -3.19
CA ALA A 309 -2.16 -29.75 -4.51
C ALA A 309 -1.07 -30.52 -5.27
N LEU A 310 0.14 -30.68 -4.71
CA LEU A 310 1.12 -31.56 -5.34
C LEU A 310 0.60 -33.00 -5.30
N PRO A 311 0.82 -33.82 -6.37
CA PRO A 311 0.29 -35.18 -6.49
C PRO A 311 1.04 -36.19 -5.58
N ILE A 312 1.15 -35.87 -4.29
CA ILE A 312 1.83 -36.67 -3.24
C ILE A 312 1.06 -36.54 -1.92
N THR A 313 1.29 -37.49 -1.01
CA THR A 313 0.81 -37.33 0.37
C THR A 313 1.82 -36.50 1.15
N TYR A 314 1.39 -35.33 1.67
CA TYR A 314 2.23 -34.52 2.55
C TYR A 314 2.36 -35.21 3.91
N ARG A 315 3.57 -35.25 4.43
CA ARG A 315 3.91 -35.87 5.71
C ARG A 315 4.60 -34.89 6.63
N LEU A 316 4.42 -35.04 7.94
CA LEU A 316 4.87 -34.06 8.94
C LEU A 316 6.38 -34.04 9.13
N SER A 317 7.05 -35.20 9.03
CA SER A 317 8.48 -35.31 9.32
C SER A 317 9.11 -36.46 8.55
N GLY A 318 10.46 -36.52 8.54
CA GLY A 318 11.20 -37.62 7.97
C GLY A 318 12.26 -38.11 8.95
N SER A 319 12.37 -39.46 9.07
CA SER A 319 13.36 -40.12 9.93
C SER A 319 14.79 -39.95 9.44
N ARG A 320 14.98 -39.83 8.12
CA ARG A 320 16.29 -39.72 7.47
C ARG A 320 16.50 -38.45 6.66
N THR A 321 15.45 -37.67 6.45
CA THR A 321 15.49 -36.46 5.61
C THR A 321 16.38 -35.39 6.23
N LYS A 322 17.42 -34.99 5.50
CA LYS A 322 18.30 -33.88 5.87
C LYS A 322 18.47 -32.93 4.71
N VAL A 323 18.39 -31.64 5.01
CA VAL A 323 18.58 -30.55 4.05
C VAL A 323 19.73 -29.66 4.50
N ARG A 324 20.56 -29.24 3.55
CA ARG A 324 21.57 -28.20 3.75
C ARG A 324 21.11 -26.91 3.07
N MET A 325 21.20 -25.82 3.83
CA MET A 325 21.00 -24.48 3.33
C MET A 325 22.29 -23.68 3.52
N ARG A 326 22.83 -23.15 2.42
CA ARG A 326 23.95 -22.21 2.45
C ARG A 326 23.50 -20.90 1.82
N VAL A 327 23.52 -19.83 2.60
CA VAL A 327 23.07 -18.50 2.22
C VAL A 327 24.17 -17.50 2.56
N GLU A 328 24.54 -16.69 1.59
CA GLU A 328 25.45 -15.57 1.76
C GLU A 328 24.72 -14.31 1.28
N MET A 329 24.42 -13.41 2.22
CA MET A 329 23.78 -12.12 1.97
C MET A 329 24.80 -11.01 2.14
N GLU A 330 24.56 -9.87 1.53
CA GLU A 330 25.19 -8.60 1.85
C GLU A 330 24.12 -7.58 2.23
N ASP A 331 24.37 -6.88 3.31
CA ASP A 331 23.45 -5.93 3.91
C ASP A 331 24.08 -4.53 3.93
N PRO A 332 24.25 -3.87 2.76
CA PRO A 332 24.87 -2.54 2.68
C PRO A 332 23.88 -1.44 3.10
N ILE A 333 24.44 -0.33 3.59
CA ILE A 333 23.71 0.95 3.58
C ILE A 333 23.68 1.44 2.13
N LYS A 334 22.49 1.69 1.62
CA LYS A 334 22.24 2.17 0.25
C LYS A 334 21.35 3.40 0.29
N THR A 335 21.55 4.29 -0.67
CA THR A 335 20.66 5.43 -0.86
C THR A 335 19.43 4.99 -1.63
N ILE A 336 18.25 5.29 -1.09
CA ILE A 336 16.97 5.19 -1.76
C ILE A 336 16.46 6.59 -2.12
N THR A 337 15.57 6.66 -3.12
CA THR A 337 15.16 7.94 -3.70
C THR A 337 13.65 8.01 -3.89
N ASN A 338 12.95 8.72 -3.04
CA ASN A 338 11.55 9.08 -3.24
C ASN A 338 11.44 10.25 -4.23
N VAL A 339 10.35 10.30 -4.99
CA VAL A 339 9.99 11.46 -5.82
C VAL A 339 8.81 12.16 -5.18
N ILE A 340 8.93 13.46 -4.91
CA ILE A 340 7.90 14.29 -4.28
C ILE A 340 7.59 15.46 -5.20
N GLY A 341 6.31 15.79 -5.38
CA GLY A 341 5.86 16.96 -6.11
C GLY A 341 4.47 17.39 -5.65
N CYS A 342 3.99 18.57 -6.00
CA CYS A 342 2.68 18.99 -5.54
C CYS A 342 1.90 19.84 -6.55
N PHE A 343 0.60 19.90 -6.38
CA PHE A 343 -0.26 21.00 -6.85
C PHE A 343 -0.61 21.86 -5.64
N LYS A 344 -0.09 23.10 -5.57
CA LYS A 344 -0.34 24.01 -4.44
C LYS A 344 -1.77 24.45 -4.37
N GLY A 345 -2.31 24.43 -3.16
CA GLY A 345 -3.61 25.01 -2.84
C GLY A 345 -3.58 26.54 -2.91
N ILE A 346 -4.70 27.13 -3.35
CA ILE A 346 -4.80 28.60 -3.49
C ILE A 346 -5.51 29.29 -2.34
N GLU A 347 -6.32 28.58 -1.54
CA GLU A 347 -7.07 29.13 -0.43
C GLU A 347 -6.53 28.66 0.93
N ASP A 348 -6.31 27.34 1.06
CA ASP A 348 -5.81 26.70 2.28
C ASP A 348 -4.55 25.86 1.94
N PRO A 349 -3.44 26.50 1.51
CA PRO A 349 -2.23 25.79 1.04
C PRO A 349 -1.54 24.95 2.13
N ASP A 350 -1.79 25.25 3.39
CA ASP A 350 -1.24 24.50 4.53
C ASP A 350 -2.03 23.20 4.81
N GLU A 351 -3.28 23.07 4.35
CA GLU A 351 -4.05 21.84 4.45
C GLU A 351 -3.59 20.89 3.36
N LEU A 352 -3.11 19.68 3.74
CA LEU A 352 -2.40 18.77 2.88
C LEU A 352 -3.22 17.51 2.59
N ILE A 353 -3.17 17.06 1.35
CA ILE A 353 -3.60 15.73 0.92
C ILE A 353 -2.36 15.07 0.33
N VAL A 354 -2.02 13.86 0.76
CA VAL A 354 -0.93 13.09 0.16
C VAL A 354 -1.52 11.94 -0.63
N VAL A 355 -1.03 11.77 -1.84
CA VAL A 355 -1.36 10.65 -2.72
C VAL A 355 -0.07 9.93 -3.08
N GLY A 356 -0.08 8.61 -3.05
CA GLY A 356 1.18 7.90 -3.25
C GLY A 356 1.04 6.45 -3.70
N ASN A 357 2.18 5.97 -4.14
CA ASN A 357 2.42 4.60 -4.59
C ASN A 357 3.92 4.36 -4.58
N HIS A 358 4.37 3.12 -4.39
CA HIS A 358 5.80 2.82 -4.51
C HIS A 358 6.23 2.51 -5.95
N ARG A 359 7.54 2.47 -6.17
CA ARG A 359 8.13 2.29 -7.49
C ARG A 359 8.98 1.05 -7.59
N ASP A 360 9.71 0.72 -6.52
CA ASP A 360 10.58 -0.45 -6.50
C ASP A 360 9.78 -1.74 -6.58
N ALA A 361 10.32 -2.73 -7.26
CA ALA A 361 9.71 -4.04 -7.44
C ALA A 361 10.72 -5.14 -7.20
N TRP A 362 10.28 -6.35 -6.81
CA TRP A 362 11.18 -7.48 -6.70
C TRP A 362 11.81 -7.89 -8.02
N VAL A 363 11.12 -7.68 -9.12
CA VAL A 363 11.61 -7.92 -10.49
C VAL A 363 11.08 -6.83 -11.42
N TYR A 364 10.05 -7.12 -12.23
CA TYR A 364 9.44 -6.20 -13.18
C TYR A 364 8.24 -5.47 -12.60
N GLY A 365 7.54 -6.10 -11.64
CA GLY A 365 6.41 -5.51 -10.97
C GLY A 365 5.32 -5.01 -11.89
N GLY A 366 4.80 -5.87 -12.76
CA GLY A 366 3.76 -5.48 -13.71
C GLY A 366 2.48 -5.03 -13.04
N VAL A 367 2.05 -5.79 -12.04
CA VAL A 367 0.96 -5.42 -11.12
C VAL A 367 1.53 -4.61 -9.98
N ASP A 368 2.49 -5.19 -9.27
CA ASP A 368 3.05 -4.71 -8.01
C ASP A 368 4.49 -4.22 -8.21
N PRO A 369 4.70 -2.86 -8.25
CA PRO A 369 3.72 -1.78 -8.12
C PRO A 369 3.47 -0.96 -9.39
N SER A 370 4.01 -1.38 -10.56
CA SER A 370 4.05 -0.49 -11.75
C SER A 370 2.66 -0.13 -12.26
N SER A 371 1.63 -0.96 -12.01
CA SER A 371 0.24 -0.63 -12.35
C SER A 371 -0.23 0.62 -11.58
N GLY A 372 0.06 0.71 -10.29
CA GLY A 372 -0.23 1.89 -9.46
C GLY A 372 0.62 3.10 -9.85
N THR A 373 1.94 2.90 -10.08
CA THR A 373 2.83 3.99 -10.55
C THR A 373 2.39 4.55 -11.91
N ALA A 374 1.95 3.71 -12.86
CA ALA A 374 1.44 4.16 -14.15
C ALA A 374 0.15 4.98 -13.99
N CYS A 375 -0.75 4.54 -13.11
CA CYS A 375 -1.96 5.31 -12.76
C CYS A 375 -1.62 6.64 -12.06
N LEU A 376 -0.62 6.67 -11.16
CA LEU A 376 -0.17 7.90 -10.49
C LEU A 376 0.41 8.92 -11.49
N LEU A 377 1.16 8.45 -12.49
CA LEU A 377 1.66 9.29 -13.58
C LEU A 377 0.53 9.86 -14.43
N GLU A 378 -0.46 9.04 -14.79
CA GLU A 378 -1.61 9.49 -15.57
C GLU A 378 -2.51 10.47 -14.79
N LEU A 379 -2.71 10.20 -13.49
CA LEU A 379 -3.40 11.09 -12.57
C LEU A 379 -2.71 12.47 -12.51
N ALA A 380 -1.38 12.47 -12.33
CA ALA A 380 -0.59 13.71 -12.30
C ALA A 380 -0.72 14.48 -13.63
N ARG A 381 -0.69 13.78 -14.77
CA ARG A 381 -0.87 14.37 -16.10
C ARG A 381 -2.27 14.96 -16.25
N ALA A 382 -3.32 14.21 -15.94
CA ALA A 382 -4.71 14.64 -16.09
C ALA A 382 -5.04 15.86 -15.22
N LEU A 383 -4.58 15.87 -13.95
CA LEU A 383 -4.72 17.03 -13.06
C LEU A 383 -3.88 18.23 -13.53
N GLY A 384 -2.71 18.00 -14.13
CA GLY A 384 -1.91 19.04 -14.76
C GLY A 384 -2.60 19.69 -15.95
N GLU A 385 -3.26 18.88 -16.81
CA GLU A 385 -4.11 19.40 -17.89
C GLU A 385 -5.31 20.21 -17.35
N ALA A 386 -5.96 19.69 -16.31
CA ALA A 386 -7.05 20.39 -15.64
C ALA A 386 -6.58 21.73 -15.05
N LYS A 387 -5.36 21.77 -14.46
CA LYS A 387 -4.74 23.01 -13.99
C LYS A 387 -4.52 24.01 -15.12
N ARG A 388 -4.05 23.54 -16.30
CA ARG A 388 -3.92 24.39 -17.50
C ARG A 388 -5.27 24.89 -18.01
N ALA A 389 -6.32 24.09 -17.91
CA ALA A 389 -7.69 24.45 -18.23
C ALA A 389 -8.38 25.39 -17.22
N GLY A 390 -7.73 25.67 -16.08
CA GLY A 390 -8.24 26.58 -15.06
C GLY A 390 -8.55 25.95 -13.70
N PHE A 391 -8.36 24.61 -13.55
CA PHE A 391 -8.48 23.96 -12.24
C PHE A 391 -7.56 24.61 -11.20
N ARG A 392 -8.10 24.85 -10.01
CA ARG A 392 -7.34 25.37 -8.87
C ARG A 392 -7.79 24.67 -7.62
N PRO A 393 -6.96 23.78 -7.05
CA PRO A 393 -7.29 23.13 -5.80
C PRO A 393 -7.29 24.16 -4.67
N ARG A 394 -8.20 24.00 -3.74
CA ARG A 394 -8.24 24.79 -2.52
C ARG A 394 -7.06 24.44 -1.61
N ARG A 395 -6.79 23.12 -1.46
CA ARG A 395 -5.75 22.51 -0.62
C ARG A 395 -4.59 22.01 -1.45
N THR A 396 -3.43 21.92 -0.83
CA THR A 396 -2.25 21.34 -1.49
C THR A 396 -2.38 19.83 -1.61
N VAL A 397 -2.16 19.32 -2.83
CA VAL A 397 -2.09 17.88 -3.12
C VAL A 397 -0.63 17.52 -3.36
N ILE A 398 -0.05 16.73 -2.47
CA ILE A 398 1.32 16.21 -2.56
C ILE A 398 1.27 14.83 -3.22
N PHE A 399 2.10 14.63 -4.23
CA PHE A 399 2.35 13.35 -4.88
C PHE A 399 3.63 12.77 -4.32
N GLY A 400 3.56 11.53 -3.84
CA GLY A 400 4.69 10.73 -3.38
C GLY A 400 4.84 9.47 -4.22
N ASN A 401 6.03 9.25 -4.78
CA ASN A 401 6.37 7.97 -5.38
C ASN A 401 7.55 7.40 -4.59
N TRP A 402 7.27 6.33 -3.87
CA TRP A 402 8.15 5.81 -2.82
C TRP A 402 9.14 4.81 -3.37
N ASP A 403 10.27 4.65 -2.68
CA ASP A 403 11.32 3.68 -2.97
C ASP A 403 11.50 2.72 -1.79
N ALA A 404 11.91 1.49 -2.05
CA ALA A 404 12.17 0.46 -1.06
C ALA A 404 10.97 0.10 -0.16
N GLU A 405 9.76 0.18 -0.68
CA GLU A 405 8.57 -0.31 -0.02
C GLU A 405 8.69 -1.82 0.27
N GLU A 406 9.10 -2.58 -0.75
CA GLU A 406 9.22 -4.04 -0.76
C GLU A 406 10.15 -4.60 0.33
N PHE A 407 11.03 -3.76 0.85
CA PHE A 407 11.94 -4.18 1.92
C PHE A 407 11.27 -4.09 3.28
N THR A 408 10.66 -2.99 3.64
CA THR A 408 9.91 -2.77 4.91
C THR A 408 9.12 -1.46 4.89
N LEU A 409 8.40 -1.11 3.83
CA LEU A 409 7.68 0.17 3.70
C LEU A 409 8.64 1.37 3.88
N THR A 410 9.89 1.24 3.38
CA THR A 410 11.00 2.08 3.86
C THR A 410 10.84 3.54 3.42
N GLY A 411 10.68 3.79 2.12
CA GLY A 411 10.70 5.16 1.60
C GLY A 411 9.59 6.05 2.14
N SER A 412 8.37 5.55 2.23
CA SER A 412 7.25 6.28 2.81
C SER A 412 7.41 6.51 4.30
N THR A 413 7.94 5.51 5.04
CA THR A 413 8.20 5.61 6.48
C THR A 413 9.23 6.69 6.77
N GLU A 414 10.38 6.67 6.08
CA GLU A 414 11.44 7.66 6.26
C GLU A 414 10.94 9.09 5.95
N TRP A 415 10.15 9.25 4.87
CA TRP A 415 9.59 10.54 4.52
C TRP A 415 8.54 11.01 5.53
N GLY A 416 7.70 10.11 6.02
CA GLY A 416 6.69 10.39 7.03
C GLY A 416 7.33 10.82 8.36
N GLU A 417 8.40 10.15 8.78
CA GLU A 417 9.17 10.48 9.99
C GLU A 417 9.92 11.80 9.88
N GLU A 418 10.56 12.08 8.73
CA GLU A 418 11.21 13.37 8.45
C GLU A 418 10.21 14.53 8.52
N ASN A 419 9.02 14.36 7.94
CA ASN A 419 8.02 15.41 7.82
C ASN A 419 6.95 15.36 8.94
N LYS A 420 7.18 14.60 9.99
CA LYS A 420 6.23 14.36 11.08
C LYS A 420 5.62 15.64 11.65
N GLY A 421 6.46 16.68 11.86
CA GLY A 421 5.99 17.96 12.42
C GLY A 421 4.92 18.62 11.55
N LEU A 422 5.13 18.63 10.23
CA LEU A 422 4.21 19.21 9.25
C LEU A 422 2.95 18.34 9.09
N LEU A 423 3.15 17.04 8.88
CA LEU A 423 2.07 16.10 8.57
C LEU A 423 1.11 15.88 9.73
N SER A 424 1.62 15.83 10.97
CA SER A 424 0.78 15.67 12.16
C SER A 424 -0.19 16.82 12.38
N GLN A 425 0.09 18.00 11.84
CA GLN A 425 -0.76 19.18 12.01
C GLN A 425 -1.69 19.40 10.81
N ASN A 426 -1.26 19.04 9.60
CA ASN A 426 -1.88 19.56 8.38
C ASN A 426 -2.39 18.48 7.42
N LEU A 427 -2.00 17.21 7.57
CA LEU A 427 -2.40 16.13 6.66
C LEU A 427 -3.87 15.75 6.89
N ALA A 428 -4.72 16.01 5.91
CA ALA A 428 -6.16 15.70 5.94
C ALA A 428 -6.43 14.21 5.61
N ALA A 429 -5.72 13.66 4.62
CA ALA A 429 -5.82 12.26 4.24
C ALA A 429 -4.62 11.80 3.43
N TYR A 430 -4.32 10.50 3.49
CA TYR A 430 -3.44 9.78 2.58
C TYR A 430 -4.25 8.84 1.70
N VAL A 431 -4.06 8.91 0.37
CA VAL A 431 -4.79 8.09 -0.60
C VAL A 431 -3.80 7.22 -1.36
N ASN A 432 -3.80 5.94 -1.06
CA ASN A 432 -2.92 4.92 -1.64
C ASN A 432 -3.57 4.21 -2.82
N VAL A 433 -2.78 3.86 -3.81
CA VAL A 433 -3.07 2.83 -4.82
C VAL A 433 -1.77 2.09 -5.07
N ASP A 434 -1.52 1.05 -4.28
CA ASP A 434 -0.35 0.20 -4.41
C ASP A 434 -0.35 -0.51 -5.77
N THR A 435 -1.36 -1.35 -5.98
CA THR A 435 -1.61 -2.04 -7.24
C THR A 435 -2.93 -1.54 -7.83
N ALA A 436 -2.91 -0.96 -9.03
CA ALA A 436 -4.12 -0.41 -9.62
C ALA A 436 -5.11 -1.49 -10.07
N ALA A 437 -4.61 -2.52 -10.76
CA ALA A 437 -5.45 -3.61 -11.24
C ALA A 437 -4.67 -4.92 -11.41
N SER A 438 -5.23 -6.02 -10.89
CA SER A 438 -4.87 -7.39 -11.21
C SER A 438 -6.10 -8.19 -11.64
N GLY A 439 -7.20 -7.51 -11.93
CA GLY A 439 -8.49 -8.09 -12.30
C GLY A 439 -9.60 -7.06 -12.37
N ARG A 440 -10.83 -7.47 -12.06
CA ARG A 440 -12.05 -6.67 -12.32
C ARG A 440 -12.84 -6.31 -11.04
N ASP A 441 -12.56 -6.97 -9.94
CA ASP A 441 -13.35 -6.82 -8.72
C ASP A 441 -12.77 -5.64 -7.90
N PHE A 442 -13.56 -4.58 -7.74
CA PHE A 442 -13.13 -3.44 -6.94
C PHE A 442 -12.94 -3.85 -5.49
N ASN A 443 -11.80 -3.50 -4.93
CA ASN A 443 -11.43 -3.73 -3.55
C ASN A 443 -10.94 -2.43 -2.91
N VAL A 444 -11.34 -2.17 -1.68
CA VAL A 444 -10.91 -0.97 -0.96
C VAL A 444 -10.84 -1.23 0.53
N GLN A 445 -9.76 -0.77 1.13
CA GLN A 445 -9.57 -0.68 2.57
C GLN A 445 -9.48 0.79 2.98
N GLY A 446 -10.03 1.14 4.13
CA GLY A 446 -9.97 2.53 4.56
C GLY A 446 -10.49 2.77 5.96
N VAL A 447 -10.18 3.95 6.50
CA VAL A 447 -10.78 4.37 7.76
C VAL A 447 -12.24 4.80 7.52
N PRO A 448 -13.14 4.55 8.48
CA PRO A 448 -14.59 4.74 8.26
C PRO A 448 -15.01 6.16 7.89
N CYS A 449 -14.26 7.20 8.29
CA CYS A 449 -14.62 8.57 7.92
C CYS A 449 -14.50 8.85 6.40
N LEU A 450 -13.81 8.00 5.64
CA LEU A 450 -13.66 8.10 4.19
C LEU A 450 -14.70 7.30 3.40
N ILE A 451 -15.48 6.43 4.05
CA ILE A 451 -16.47 5.55 3.37
C ILE A 451 -17.42 6.35 2.46
N PRO A 452 -18.09 7.42 2.90
CA PRO A 452 -19.02 8.14 2.02
C PRO A 452 -18.34 8.84 0.85
N LEU A 453 -17.06 9.22 1.00
CA LEU A 453 -16.25 9.80 -0.08
C LEU A 453 -15.93 8.75 -1.14
N ILE A 454 -15.52 7.55 -0.71
CA ILE A 454 -15.27 6.39 -1.58
C ILE A 454 -16.55 6.01 -2.32
N ASP A 455 -17.64 5.79 -1.60
CA ASP A 455 -18.95 5.45 -2.17
C ASP A 455 -19.39 6.46 -3.24
N LYS A 456 -19.18 7.76 -2.98
CA LYS A 456 -19.49 8.81 -3.95
C LYS A 456 -18.63 8.68 -5.20
N ALA A 457 -17.32 8.51 -5.08
CA ALA A 457 -16.42 8.41 -6.21
C ALA A 457 -16.74 7.23 -7.11
N ILE A 458 -16.97 6.04 -6.54
CA ILE A 458 -17.29 4.82 -7.33
C ILE A 458 -18.73 4.80 -7.88
N ARG A 459 -19.65 5.70 -7.40
CA ARG A 459 -20.93 5.94 -8.07
C ARG A 459 -20.82 6.84 -9.29
N GLU A 460 -19.80 7.68 -9.33
CA GLU A 460 -19.58 8.65 -10.40
C GLU A 460 -18.73 8.05 -11.54
N VAL A 461 -18.03 6.92 -11.33
CA VAL A 461 -17.19 6.25 -12.33
C VAL A 461 -17.86 4.97 -12.82
N GLU A 462 -17.87 4.78 -14.14
CA GLU A 462 -18.47 3.61 -14.81
C GLU A 462 -17.48 2.44 -14.85
N ASP A 463 -17.98 1.23 -14.50
CA ASP A 463 -17.24 -0.01 -14.75
C ASP A 463 -17.04 -0.22 -16.26
N PRO A 464 -15.79 -0.46 -16.71
CA PRO A 464 -15.48 -0.49 -18.13
C PRO A 464 -16.12 -1.62 -18.93
N VAL A 465 -16.58 -2.69 -18.26
CA VAL A 465 -17.20 -3.86 -18.89
C VAL A 465 -18.71 -3.86 -18.67
N ALA A 466 -19.16 -3.71 -17.43
CA ALA A 466 -20.58 -3.77 -17.07
C ALA A 466 -21.36 -2.52 -17.53
N LYS A 467 -20.68 -1.42 -17.84
CA LYS A 467 -21.33 -0.14 -18.27
C LYS A 467 -22.36 0.37 -17.25
N LYS A 468 -22.03 0.24 -16.00
CA LYS A 468 -22.78 0.69 -14.81
C LYS A 468 -21.81 1.33 -13.83
N PRO A 469 -22.26 2.17 -12.88
CA PRO A 469 -21.42 2.63 -11.81
C PRO A 469 -20.64 1.49 -11.14
N VAL A 470 -19.34 1.68 -10.88
CA VAL A 470 -18.51 0.70 -10.17
C VAL A 470 -19.18 0.28 -8.86
N TYR A 471 -19.83 1.21 -8.16
CA TYR A 471 -20.62 0.94 -6.95
C TYR A 471 -21.67 -0.16 -7.13
N GLU A 472 -22.43 -0.14 -8.23
CA GLU A 472 -23.49 -1.12 -8.47
C GLU A 472 -22.92 -2.52 -8.73
N VAL A 473 -21.82 -2.60 -9.48
CA VAL A 473 -21.13 -3.86 -9.75
C VAL A 473 -20.54 -4.42 -8.45
N TRP A 474 -19.87 -3.59 -7.69
CA TRP A 474 -19.26 -3.93 -6.42
C TRP A 474 -20.30 -4.43 -5.39
N LYS A 475 -21.44 -3.71 -5.25
CA LYS A 475 -22.54 -4.11 -4.34
C LYS A 475 -23.27 -5.38 -4.79
N ALA A 476 -23.28 -5.68 -6.08
CA ALA A 476 -23.85 -6.94 -6.59
C ALA A 476 -23.01 -8.17 -6.23
N GLY A 477 -21.80 -7.97 -5.76
CA GLY A 477 -20.90 -8.97 -5.22
C GLY A 477 -19.61 -9.12 -6.01
N VAL A 478 -18.52 -9.09 -5.27
CA VAL A 478 -17.17 -9.41 -5.71
C VAL A 478 -16.86 -10.88 -5.44
N THR A 479 -15.96 -11.46 -6.23
CA THR A 479 -15.56 -12.85 -6.02
C THR A 479 -14.50 -12.91 -4.91
N GLY A 480 -14.91 -13.32 -3.72
CA GLY A 480 -13.99 -13.57 -2.61
C GLY A 480 -13.00 -14.71 -2.90
N ARG A 481 -11.99 -14.85 -2.04
CA ARG A 481 -10.94 -15.89 -2.16
C ARG A 481 -11.49 -17.31 -2.22
N ASP A 482 -12.59 -17.58 -1.51
CA ASP A 482 -13.28 -18.86 -1.52
C ASP A 482 -14.18 -19.08 -2.75
N GLN A 483 -14.05 -18.21 -3.76
CA GLN A 483 -14.92 -18.16 -4.95
C GLN A 483 -16.41 -17.94 -4.66
N LYS A 484 -16.74 -17.47 -3.47
CA LYS A 484 -18.09 -17.02 -3.10
C LYS A 484 -18.23 -15.54 -3.42
N LYS A 485 -19.39 -15.16 -3.93
CA LYS A 485 -19.74 -13.75 -4.11
C LYS A 485 -20.14 -13.15 -2.76
N GLU A 486 -19.48 -12.06 -2.39
CA GLU A 486 -19.80 -11.27 -1.21
C GLU A 486 -20.13 -9.84 -1.64
N GLU A 487 -21.07 -9.22 -0.94
CA GLU A 487 -21.40 -7.81 -1.19
C GLU A 487 -20.18 -6.93 -0.88
N GLY A 488 -19.84 -6.04 -1.81
CA GLY A 488 -18.72 -5.13 -1.63
C GLY A 488 -18.94 -4.16 -0.46
N ARG A 489 -17.92 -4.02 0.38
CA ARG A 489 -17.87 -3.06 1.49
C ARG A 489 -16.45 -2.51 1.62
N VAL A 490 -16.31 -1.33 2.21
CA VAL A 490 -15.01 -0.81 2.60
C VAL A 490 -14.52 -1.61 3.80
N GLU A 491 -13.43 -2.34 3.61
CA GLU A 491 -12.82 -3.10 4.69
C GLU A 491 -11.96 -2.20 5.58
N PRO A 492 -11.87 -2.49 6.89
CA PRO A 492 -10.93 -1.79 7.75
C PRO A 492 -9.50 -1.97 7.25
N ILE A 493 -8.73 -0.87 7.24
CA ILE A 493 -7.37 -0.86 6.71
C ILE A 493 -6.35 -1.47 7.68
N GLY A 494 -5.55 -2.41 7.17
CA GLY A 494 -4.46 -3.06 7.89
C GLY A 494 -3.11 -2.40 7.72
N SER A 495 -2.10 -3.20 7.33
CA SER A 495 -0.78 -2.73 6.89
C SER A 495 -0.39 -3.40 5.56
N GLY A 496 0.89 -3.33 5.19
CA GLY A 496 1.40 -4.01 3.99
C GLY A 496 1.50 -3.10 2.79
N SER A 497 1.37 -1.77 2.98
CA SER A 497 1.70 -0.75 2.00
C SER A 497 1.98 0.61 2.67
N ASP A 498 2.33 1.60 1.88
CA ASP A 498 2.82 2.94 2.28
C ASP A 498 1.89 3.75 3.19
N HIS A 499 0.60 3.40 3.25
CA HIS A 499 -0.37 4.05 4.14
C HIS A 499 -0.05 3.87 5.64
N ALA A 500 0.78 2.88 5.99
CA ALA A 500 1.04 2.51 7.38
C ALA A 500 1.62 3.67 8.21
N VAL A 501 2.60 4.41 7.70
CA VAL A 501 3.19 5.54 8.42
C VAL A 501 2.18 6.67 8.64
N PHE A 502 1.37 6.97 7.64
CA PHE A 502 0.41 8.07 7.71
C PHE A 502 -0.72 7.80 8.69
N LEU A 503 -1.27 6.58 8.71
CA LEU A 503 -2.33 6.20 9.63
C LEU A 503 -1.79 5.78 10.99
N GLN A 504 -0.95 4.74 11.01
CA GLN A 504 -0.62 4.01 12.24
C GLN A 504 0.41 4.74 13.11
N HIS A 505 1.23 5.63 12.51
CA HIS A 505 2.20 6.44 13.23
C HIS A 505 1.77 7.91 13.37
N LEU A 506 1.24 8.53 12.32
CA LEU A 506 0.90 9.95 12.27
C LEU A 506 -0.58 10.24 12.57
N GLY A 507 -1.46 9.24 12.54
CA GLY A 507 -2.88 9.39 12.84
C GLY A 507 -3.66 10.20 11.79
N ALA A 508 -3.30 10.09 10.53
CA ALA A 508 -4.06 10.70 9.44
C ALA A 508 -5.00 9.66 8.80
N PRO A 509 -6.23 10.05 8.42
CA PRO A 509 -7.11 9.16 7.67
C PRO A 509 -6.42 8.62 6.43
N ALA A 510 -6.56 7.32 6.16
CA ALA A 510 -5.97 6.66 5.01
C ALA A 510 -6.91 5.67 4.34
N LEU A 511 -6.71 5.45 3.05
CA LEU A 511 -7.35 4.40 2.27
C LEU A 511 -6.37 3.82 1.26
N ASP A 512 -6.65 2.57 0.84
CA ASP A 512 -5.96 1.88 -0.25
C ASP A 512 -6.98 1.20 -1.16
N MET A 513 -6.78 1.30 -2.49
CA MET A 513 -7.74 0.84 -3.50
C MET A 513 -7.05 0.03 -4.58
N SER A 514 -7.76 -1.00 -5.08
CA SER A 514 -7.33 -1.80 -6.22
C SER A 514 -8.51 -2.43 -6.95
N PHE A 515 -8.31 -2.87 -8.19
CA PHE A 515 -9.15 -3.87 -8.84
C PHE A 515 -8.43 -5.22 -8.78
N VAL A 516 -9.02 -6.21 -8.14
CA VAL A 516 -8.39 -7.51 -7.89
C VAL A 516 -8.99 -8.62 -8.76
N GLY A 517 -8.21 -9.70 -8.93
CA GLY A 517 -8.63 -10.88 -9.67
C GLY A 517 -7.70 -12.06 -9.43
N PRO A 518 -7.74 -13.09 -10.30
CA PRO A 518 -6.79 -14.19 -10.25
C PRO A 518 -5.36 -13.69 -10.45
N TYR A 519 -4.51 -13.78 -9.43
CA TYR A 519 -3.14 -13.27 -9.45
C TYR A 519 -2.21 -14.23 -8.69
N GLY A 520 -1.70 -15.25 -9.40
CA GLY A 520 -0.85 -16.28 -8.82
C GLY A 520 0.65 -16.11 -9.08
N VAL A 521 1.08 -14.94 -9.56
CA VAL A 521 2.47 -14.66 -9.95
C VAL A 521 3.16 -13.61 -9.07
N TYR A 522 2.57 -13.28 -7.94
CA TYR A 522 3.01 -12.24 -7.01
C TYR A 522 4.49 -12.37 -6.64
N HIS A 523 5.25 -11.27 -6.73
CA HIS A 523 6.66 -11.15 -6.38
C HIS A 523 7.61 -12.09 -7.16
N SER A 524 7.23 -12.46 -8.38
CA SER A 524 8.00 -13.37 -9.24
C SER A 524 8.42 -12.71 -10.55
N VAL A 525 9.24 -13.42 -11.34
CA VAL A 525 9.61 -12.95 -12.69
C VAL A 525 8.41 -12.85 -13.63
N TYR A 526 7.32 -13.54 -13.29
CA TYR A 526 6.10 -13.61 -14.10
C TYR A 526 5.15 -12.45 -13.85
N ASP A 527 5.35 -11.65 -12.78
CA ASP A 527 4.67 -10.37 -12.60
C ASP A 527 5.33 -9.28 -13.44
N ASN A 528 4.90 -9.16 -14.69
CA ASN A 528 5.51 -8.29 -15.68
C ASN A 528 4.47 -7.73 -16.67
N TYR A 529 4.94 -6.99 -17.69
CA TYR A 529 4.08 -6.39 -18.70
C TYR A 529 3.23 -7.41 -19.47
N TYR A 530 3.81 -8.58 -19.81
CA TYR A 530 3.08 -9.64 -20.50
C TYR A 530 1.90 -10.13 -19.65
N TRP A 531 2.14 -10.45 -18.37
CA TRP A 531 1.08 -10.91 -17.48
C TRP A 531 -0.04 -9.87 -17.34
N MET A 532 0.35 -8.62 -17.12
CA MET A 532 -0.60 -7.51 -16.91
C MET A 532 -1.52 -7.32 -18.12
N THR A 533 -0.95 -7.31 -19.32
CA THR A 533 -1.70 -7.04 -20.54
C THR A 533 -2.49 -8.24 -21.08
N HIS A 534 -2.15 -9.48 -20.67
CA HIS A 534 -2.84 -10.68 -21.09
C HIS A 534 -3.89 -11.18 -20.08
N PHE A 535 -3.63 -11.01 -18.79
CA PHE A 535 -4.45 -11.61 -17.74
C PHE A 535 -4.97 -10.60 -16.71
N GLY A 536 -4.12 -9.67 -16.23
CA GLY A 536 -4.46 -8.74 -15.17
C GLY A 536 -5.50 -7.71 -15.61
N ASP A 537 -5.16 -6.89 -16.59
CA ASP A 537 -6.04 -5.85 -17.12
C ASP A 537 -5.84 -5.66 -18.64
N PRO A 538 -6.33 -6.57 -19.46
CA PRO A 538 -6.21 -6.46 -20.92
C PRO A 538 -6.78 -5.14 -21.45
N GLY A 539 -5.91 -4.31 -22.04
CA GLY A 539 -6.23 -2.98 -22.53
C GLY A 539 -6.31 -1.91 -21.45
N LEU A 540 -5.84 -2.20 -20.22
CA LEU A 540 -5.69 -1.28 -19.10
C LEU A 540 -6.95 -0.47 -18.74
N LYS A 541 -8.11 -1.07 -18.93
CA LYS A 541 -9.41 -0.41 -18.72
C LYS A 541 -9.75 -0.23 -17.25
N TYR A 542 -9.38 -1.18 -16.41
CA TYR A 542 -9.58 -1.08 -14.97
C TYR A 542 -8.56 -0.16 -14.33
N SER A 543 -7.33 -0.11 -14.84
CA SER A 543 -6.33 0.90 -14.50
C SER A 543 -6.81 2.32 -14.85
N GLU A 544 -7.46 2.51 -16.01
CA GLU A 544 -8.09 3.76 -16.39
C GLU A 544 -9.24 4.15 -15.45
N ALA A 545 -10.11 3.18 -15.09
CA ALA A 545 -11.18 3.40 -14.13
C ALA A 545 -10.63 3.74 -12.74
N MET A 546 -9.53 3.09 -12.30
CA MET A 546 -8.85 3.40 -11.05
C MET A 546 -8.31 4.82 -11.03
N ALA A 547 -7.64 5.26 -12.09
CA ALA A 547 -7.13 6.64 -12.19
C ALA A 547 -8.26 7.68 -12.09
N ARG A 548 -9.44 7.40 -12.66
CA ARG A 548 -10.64 8.26 -12.54
C ARG A 548 -11.20 8.26 -11.11
N ILE A 549 -11.33 7.10 -10.46
CA ILE A 549 -11.79 6.99 -9.06
C ILE A 549 -10.83 7.78 -8.16
N TRP A 550 -9.53 7.58 -8.33
CA TRP A 550 -8.51 8.28 -7.56
C TRP A 550 -8.60 9.80 -7.74
N ALA A 551 -8.75 10.26 -8.99
CA ALA A 551 -8.95 11.68 -9.29
C ALA A 551 -10.21 12.25 -8.62
N HIS A 552 -11.34 11.53 -8.66
CA HIS A 552 -12.60 11.98 -8.04
C HIS A 552 -12.46 12.17 -6.53
N ILE A 553 -11.80 11.25 -5.85
CA ILE A 553 -11.50 11.34 -4.41
C ILE A 553 -10.64 12.57 -4.12
N ILE A 554 -9.56 12.75 -4.88
CA ILE A 554 -8.62 13.86 -4.70
C ILE A 554 -9.31 15.21 -4.98
N ILE A 555 -10.10 15.32 -6.04
CA ILE A 555 -10.81 16.55 -6.38
C ILE A 555 -11.80 16.93 -5.27
N ASP A 556 -12.53 15.98 -4.71
CA ASP A 556 -13.43 16.25 -3.59
C ASP A 556 -12.66 16.69 -2.34
N LEU A 557 -11.59 15.98 -1.95
CA LEU A 557 -10.73 16.36 -0.83
C LEU A 557 -10.09 17.75 -1.04
N ALA A 558 -9.60 18.02 -2.24
CA ALA A 558 -8.85 19.23 -2.54
C ALA A 558 -9.73 20.47 -2.76
N CYS A 559 -11.02 20.32 -3.14
CA CYS A 559 -11.84 21.43 -3.60
C CYS A 559 -13.07 21.72 -2.75
N LEU A 560 -13.59 20.74 -1.99
CA LEU A 560 -14.75 21.00 -1.12
C LEU A 560 -14.37 22.00 -0.01
N PRO A 561 -15.25 22.99 0.31
CA PRO A 561 -14.97 23.95 1.38
C PRO A 561 -14.73 23.27 2.73
N VAL A 562 -15.62 22.35 3.12
CA VAL A 562 -15.46 21.50 4.30
C VAL A 562 -14.89 20.17 3.86
N LEU A 563 -13.88 19.66 4.57
CA LEU A 563 -13.30 18.35 4.32
C LEU A 563 -14.37 17.25 4.47
N PRO A 564 -14.50 16.34 3.49
CA PRO A 564 -15.54 15.31 3.50
C PRO A 564 -15.17 14.11 4.39
N LEU A 565 -14.88 14.36 5.66
CA LEU A 565 -14.52 13.35 6.67
C LEU A 565 -15.72 13.07 7.58
N ASP A 566 -16.39 11.94 7.37
CA ASP A 566 -17.65 11.59 8.04
C ASP A 566 -17.44 10.82 9.35
N TYR A 567 -17.32 11.55 10.44
CA TYR A 567 -17.16 10.94 11.76
C TYR A 567 -18.48 10.39 12.37
N GLU A 568 -19.63 10.57 11.74
CA GLU A 568 -20.85 9.84 12.09
C GLU A 568 -20.71 8.37 11.69
N THR A 569 -20.27 8.10 10.45
CA THR A 569 -19.94 6.76 9.99
C THR A 569 -18.81 6.15 10.82
N TYR A 570 -17.77 6.92 11.12
CA TYR A 570 -16.68 6.47 11.99
C TYR A 570 -17.16 6.00 13.37
N ALA A 571 -18.03 6.78 14.03
CA ALA A 571 -18.55 6.43 15.35
C ALA A 571 -19.45 5.18 15.31
N ARG A 572 -20.21 4.95 14.24
CA ARG A 572 -21.01 3.74 14.05
C ARG A 572 -20.13 2.49 13.88
N GLU A 573 -19.15 2.55 12.99
CA GLU A 573 -18.23 1.43 12.77
C GLU A 573 -17.45 1.10 14.03
N LEU A 574 -16.98 2.11 14.76
CA LEU A 574 -16.26 1.88 16.01
C LEU A 574 -17.15 1.26 17.09
N GLN A 575 -18.48 1.57 17.11
CA GLN A 575 -19.42 0.85 17.98
C GLN A 575 -19.50 -0.63 17.63
N VAL A 576 -19.48 -0.98 16.33
CA VAL A 576 -19.44 -2.38 15.88
C VAL A 576 -18.15 -3.04 16.36
N TYR A 577 -16.99 -2.43 16.11
CA TYR A 577 -15.69 -3.00 16.50
C TYR A 577 -15.59 -3.25 18.03
N VAL A 578 -16.05 -2.28 18.83
CA VAL A 578 -16.03 -2.40 20.30
C VAL A 578 -17.04 -3.46 20.76
N SER A 579 -18.21 -3.56 20.11
CA SER A 579 -19.21 -4.57 20.47
C SER A 579 -18.73 -6.00 20.16
N ASP A 580 -18.09 -6.19 18.98
CA ASP A 580 -17.51 -7.47 18.59
C ASP A 580 -16.36 -7.88 19.52
N TRP A 581 -15.50 -6.92 19.88
CA TRP A 581 -14.47 -7.16 20.86
C TRP A 581 -15.04 -7.56 22.23
N ALA A 582 -16.07 -6.84 22.71
CA ALA A 582 -16.71 -7.13 23.98
C ALA A 582 -17.40 -8.51 24.00
N ALA A 583 -18.07 -8.88 22.92
CA ALA A 583 -18.68 -10.20 22.78
C ALA A 583 -17.66 -11.34 22.90
N LYS A 584 -16.44 -11.12 22.40
CA LYS A 584 -15.37 -12.11 22.41
C LYS A 584 -14.56 -12.14 23.72
N HIS A 585 -14.27 -10.99 24.31
CA HIS A 585 -13.29 -10.86 25.38
C HIS A 585 -13.85 -10.37 26.73
N ASP A 586 -15.10 -9.86 26.77
CA ASP A 586 -15.74 -9.28 27.96
C ASP A 586 -17.20 -9.78 28.16
N PRO A 587 -17.49 -11.09 28.01
CA PRO A 587 -18.85 -11.60 28.04
C PRO A 587 -19.47 -11.40 29.43
N GLY A 588 -20.38 -10.40 29.56
CA GLY A 588 -21.13 -10.12 30.77
C GLY A 588 -20.45 -9.22 31.81
N GLU A 589 -19.19 -8.80 31.60
CA GLU A 589 -18.47 -7.93 32.56
C GLU A 589 -18.66 -6.43 32.32
N ARG A 590 -19.26 -6.04 31.16
CA ARG A 590 -19.62 -4.66 30.83
C ARG A 590 -18.50 -3.62 30.88
N LYS A 591 -17.23 -4.04 30.73
CA LYS A 591 -16.08 -3.12 30.72
C LYS A 591 -16.17 -2.10 29.58
N ALA A 592 -16.73 -2.52 28.43
CA ALA A 592 -16.90 -1.69 27.25
C ALA A 592 -18.18 -0.79 27.28
N GLU A 593 -19.08 -0.94 28.25
CA GLU A 593 -20.39 -0.22 28.24
C GLU A 593 -20.23 1.30 28.25
N ARG A 594 -19.29 1.81 29.03
CA ARG A 594 -19.00 3.24 29.12
C ARG A 594 -18.44 3.80 27.81
N LEU A 595 -17.54 3.05 27.16
CA LEU A 595 -16.98 3.40 25.84
C LEU A 595 -18.08 3.43 24.76
N LEU A 596 -18.96 2.42 24.72
CA LEU A 596 -20.10 2.38 23.81
C LEU A 596 -21.07 3.56 24.00
N ASN A 597 -21.33 3.93 25.26
CA ASN A 597 -22.14 5.12 25.55
C ASN A 597 -21.46 6.44 25.13
N GLY A 598 -20.12 6.51 25.21
CA GLY A 598 -19.33 7.60 24.68
C GLY A 598 -19.44 7.71 23.16
N LEU A 599 -19.33 6.58 22.46
CA LEU A 599 -19.43 6.51 21.00
C LEU A 599 -20.81 6.94 20.48
N LYS A 600 -21.92 6.60 21.17
CA LYS A 600 -23.26 7.10 20.84
C LYS A 600 -23.36 8.61 20.96
N LYS A 601 -22.66 9.22 21.93
CA LYS A 601 -22.59 10.69 22.05
C LYS A 601 -21.78 11.30 20.91
N MET A 602 -20.64 10.68 20.55
CA MET A 602 -19.82 11.08 19.42
C MET A 602 -20.62 11.02 18.10
N GLU A 603 -21.35 9.93 17.86
CA GLU A 603 -22.24 9.78 16.70
C GLU A 603 -23.26 10.93 16.63
N LYS A 604 -23.94 11.23 17.74
CA LYS A 604 -24.91 12.33 17.80
C LYS A 604 -24.26 13.69 17.50
N ALA A 605 -23.07 13.97 18.03
CA ALA A 605 -22.35 15.19 17.75
C ALA A 605 -21.93 15.29 16.27
N ALA A 606 -21.43 14.20 15.68
CA ALA A 606 -21.05 14.13 14.28
C ALA A 606 -22.22 14.31 13.32
N SER A 607 -23.41 13.82 13.67
CA SER A 607 -24.65 13.98 12.89
C SER A 607 -24.99 15.44 12.59
N SER A 608 -24.64 16.38 13.47
CA SER A 608 -24.85 17.81 13.25
C SER A 608 -23.95 18.41 12.18
N VAL A 609 -22.79 17.82 11.96
CA VAL A 609 -21.76 18.26 10.98
C VAL A 609 -22.02 17.68 9.59
N ARG A 610 -22.44 16.42 9.53
CA ARG A 610 -22.59 15.63 8.29
C ARG A 610 -23.29 16.33 7.12
N PRO A 611 -24.39 17.09 7.30
CA PRO A 611 -25.07 17.78 6.20
C PRO A 611 -24.22 18.79 5.43
N TYR A 612 -23.08 19.19 5.98
CA TYR A 612 -22.17 20.19 5.39
C TYR A 612 -20.98 19.57 4.66
N LEU A 613 -20.66 18.28 4.91
CA LEU A 613 -19.44 17.64 4.40
C LEU A 613 -19.39 17.54 2.87
N PHE A 614 -20.52 17.21 2.24
CA PHE A 614 -20.60 17.02 0.78
C PHE A 614 -21.49 18.07 0.08
N ASN A 615 -22.07 19.00 0.82
CA ASN A 615 -22.97 20.01 0.27
C ASN A 615 -22.32 21.39 0.25
N ARG A 616 -21.73 21.71 -0.91
CA ARG A 616 -21.06 22.99 -1.12
C ARG A 616 -21.95 24.22 -0.86
N ASN A 617 -23.25 24.16 -1.24
CA ASN A 617 -24.16 25.28 -1.03
C ASN A 617 -24.37 25.54 0.48
N LYS A 618 -24.49 24.46 1.27
CA LYS A 618 -24.58 24.61 2.74
C LYS A 618 -23.27 25.10 3.35
N ALA A 619 -22.14 24.58 2.90
CA ALA A 619 -20.80 25.00 3.34
C ALA A 619 -20.45 26.43 2.89
N GLY A 620 -20.99 26.90 1.77
CA GLY A 620 -20.72 28.22 1.21
C GLY A 620 -21.28 29.40 2.05
N HIS A 621 -22.12 29.11 3.02
CA HIS A 621 -22.60 30.12 3.98
C HIS A 621 -21.70 30.25 5.21
N ILE A 622 -20.69 29.39 5.38
CA ILE A 622 -19.76 29.46 6.51
C ILE A 622 -18.71 30.54 6.23
N VAL A 623 -18.52 31.48 7.18
CA VAL A 623 -17.49 32.52 7.01
C VAL A 623 -16.09 31.92 6.97
N PRO A 624 -15.12 32.51 6.21
CA PRO A 624 -13.81 31.92 5.95
C PRO A 624 -13.01 31.54 7.21
N ASN A 625 -13.06 32.35 8.27
CA ASN A 625 -12.33 32.05 9.50
C ASN A 625 -12.86 30.80 10.22
N ASP A 626 -14.19 30.64 10.28
CA ASP A 626 -14.81 29.46 10.88
C ASP A 626 -14.60 28.24 10.03
N LEU A 627 -14.62 28.38 8.69
CA LEU A 627 -14.31 27.31 7.75
C LEU A 627 -12.91 26.74 7.98
N LYS A 628 -11.90 27.63 8.10
CA LYS A 628 -10.52 27.19 8.42
C LYS A 628 -10.44 26.46 9.75
N GLN A 629 -11.12 26.98 10.79
CA GLN A 629 -11.15 26.35 12.11
C GLN A 629 -11.86 24.99 12.08
N ILE A 630 -12.97 24.86 11.33
CA ILE A 630 -13.69 23.60 11.14
C ILE A 630 -12.79 22.57 10.50
N ASN A 631 -12.10 22.90 9.40
CA ASN A 631 -11.20 21.98 8.71
C ASN A 631 -10.01 21.55 9.61
N GLN A 632 -9.42 22.48 10.36
CA GLN A 632 -8.35 22.13 11.31
C GLN A 632 -8.83 21.19 12.41
N LEU A 633 -10.05 21.35 12.92
CA LEU A 633 -10.65 20.43 13.87
C LEU A 633 -10.87 19.05 13.21
N LEU A 634 -11.43 18.99 12.00
CA LEU A 634 -11.63 17.75 11.25
C LEU A 634 -10.31 17.01 11.00
N ILE A 635 -9.26 17.72 10.55
CA ILE A 635 -7.90 17.17 10.37
C ILE A 635 -7.37 16.55 11.66
N SER A 636 -7.68 17.15 12.80
CA SER A 636 -7.16 16.71 14.10
C SER A 636 -7.92 15.53 14.75
N LEU A 637 -9.08 15.15 14.21
CA LEU A 637 -9.95 14.14 14.86
C LEU A 637 -9.35 12.73 14.86
N GLU A 638 -8.78 12.26 13.73
CA GLU A 638 -8.16 10.93 13.68
C GLU A 638 -7.00 10.81 14.67
N ARG A 639 -6.29 11.91 14.91
CA ARG A 639 -5.15 11.95 15.84
C ARG A 639 -5.56 11.78 17.31
N ASP A 640 -6.82 12.04 17.66
CA ASP A 640 -7.34 11.75 18.99
C ASP A 640 -7.32 10.25 19.28
N PHE A 641 -7.40 9.42 18.23
CA PHE A 641 -7.28 7.95 18.30
C PHE A 641 -5.84 7.46 18.22
N THR A 642 -4.84 8.27 18.55
CA THR A 642 -3.45 7.85 18.68
C THR A 642 -2.98 7.93 20.13
N ASN A 643 -2.13 6.98 20.53
CA ASN A 643 -1.44 6.99 21.82
C ASN A 643 0.05 7.29 21.58
N PRO A 644 0.59 8.41 22.11
CA PRO A 644 2.01 8.75 21.94
C PRO A 644 2.98 7.66 22.44
N ARG A 645 2.55 6.84 23.39
CA ARG A 645 3.34 5.71 23.92
C ARG A 645 3.35 4.49 22.99
N GLY A 646 2.45 4.50 21.99
CA GLY A 646 2.25 3.37 21.10
C GLY A 646 1.62 2.15 21.76
N ILE A 647 1.57 1.06 21.00
CA ILE A 647 1.14 -0.25 21.50
C ILE A 647 2.25 -0.84 22.37
N PRO A 648 1.95 -1.43 23.55
CA PRO A 648 2.94 -2.10 24.38
C PRO A 648 3.79 -3.11 23.57
N GLY A 649 5.13 -2.98 23.64
CA GLY A 649 6.05 -3.79 22.86
C GLY A 649 6.24 -3.36 21.39
N ARG A 650 5.45 -2.42 20.91
CA ARG A 650 5.50 -1.91 19.51
C ARG A 650 5.25 -0.39 19.48
N PRO A 651 6.10 0.43 20.08
CA PRO A 651 5.85 1.87 20.33
C PRO A 651 5.76 2.72 19.06
N TRP A 652 6.24 2.21 17.91
CA TRP A 652 6.10 2.88 16.63
C TRP A 652 4.64 2.93 16.17
N TYR A 653 3.86 1.88 16.42
CA TYR A 653 2.43 1.80 16.12
C TYR A 653 1.63 2.52 17.20
N LYS A 654 0.98 3.63 16.84
CA LYS A 654 0.31 4.53 17.80
C LYS A 654 -1.20 4.50 17.72
N HIS A 655 -1.77 3.99 16.62
CA HIS A 655 -3.21 4.04 16.41
C HIS A 655 -3.95 3.09 17.34
N LEU A 656 -5.00 3.60 18.03
CA LEU A 656 -5.78 2.83 19.00
C LEU A 656 -6.82 1.90 18.35
N VAL A 657 -7.24 2.21 17.11
CA VAL A 657 -8.32 1.48 16.42
C VAL A 657 -7.80 0.56 15.34
N PHE A 658 -6.84 1.01 14.51
CA PHE A 658 -6.34 0.29 13.35
C PHE A 658 -4.86 -0.06 13.52
N GLY A 659 -4.55 -1.34 13.35
CA GLY A 659 -3.18 -1.83 13.35
C GLY A 659 -3.09 -3.14 12.61
N ALA A 660 -1.86 -3.63 12.44
CA ALA A 660 -1.58 -4.99 12.01
C ALA A 660 -0.67 -5.65 13.04
N ARG A 661 -0.62 -6.98 13.09
CA ARG A 661 0.27 -7.67 14.01
C ARG A 661 1.14 -8.70 13.30
N TYR A 662 0.56 -9.70 12.71
CA TYR A 662 1.28 -10.85 12.16
C TYR A 662 1.02 -11.08 10.67
N THR A 663 0.21 -10.21 10.08
CA THR A 663 -0.22 -10.27 8.70
C THR A 663 -0.58 -8.87 8.22
N TYR A 664 -0.82 -8.70 6.94
CA TYR A 664 -1.28 -7.43 6.36
C TYR A 664 -2.71 -7.07 6.78
N ALA A 665 -3.52 -8.06 7.16
CA ALA A 665 -4.89 -7.83 7.59
C ALA A 665 -4.94 -7.01 8.89
N VAL A 666 -6.00 -6.19 9.01
CA VAL A 666 -6.20 -5.34 10.17
C VAL A 666 -6.34 -6.15 11.47
N LEU A 667 -5.73 -5.66 12.52
CA LEU A 667 -6.08 -5.97 13.91
C LEU A 667 -6.83 -4.77 14.47
N LEU A 668 -8.13 -4.92 14.65
CA LEU A 668 -8.96 -3.88 15.26
C LEU A 668 -8.69 -3.77 16.76
N LEU A 669 -8.66 -2.53 17.28
CA LEU A 669 -8.38 -2.21 18.67
C LEU A 669 -7.09 -2.91 19.18
N PRO A 670 -5.94 -2.73 18.47
CA PRO A 670 -4.80 -3.64 18.58
C PRO A 670 -4.27 -3.76 20.02
N ALA A 671 -4.02 -2.67 20.71
CA ALA A 671 -3.53 -2.71 22.10
C ALA A 671 -4.54 -3.36 23.06
N LEU A 672 -5.84 -3.14 22.84
CA LEU A 672 -6.91 -3.72 23.64
C LEU A 672 -7.04 -5.23 23.39
N THR A 673 -6.98 -5.65 22.14
CA THR A 673 -7.07 -7.05 21.74
C THR A 673 -5.87 -7.84 22.22
N GLU A 674 -4.65 -7.33 22.06
CA GLU A 674 -3.42 -7.98 22.53
C GLU A 674 -3.38 -8.10 24.07
N ALA A 675 -3.84 -7.07 24.78
CA ALA A 675 -3.96 -7.13 26.25
C ALA A 675 -4.96 -8.20 26.71
N ALA A 676 -6.11 -8.31 26.06
CA ALA A 676 -7.12 -9.33 26.38
C ALA A 676 -6.61 -10.74 26.08
N GLU A 677 -5.97 -10.96 24.93
CA GLU A 677 -5.38 -12.25 24.56
C GLU A 677 -4.26 -12.71 25.49
N SER A 678 -3.48 -11.76 26.03
CA SER A 678 -2.45 -12.07 27.03
C SER A 678 -2.97 -12.26 28.46
N GLY A 679 -4.26 -11.97 28.70
CA GLY A 679 -4.87 -12.01 30.04
C GLY A 679 -4.42 -10.86 30.96
N ASP A 680 -3.85 -9.78 30.41
CA ASP A 680 -3.41 -8.62 31.19
C ASP A 680 -4.58 -7.65 31.45
N GLU A 681 -5.35 -7.94 32.48
CA GLU A 681 -6.49 -7.14 32.94
C GLU A 681 -6.14 -5.66 33.19
N ARG A 682 -4.92 -5.39 33.66
CA ARG A 682 -4.46 -4.02 33.91
C ARG A 682 -4.28 -3.27 32.58
N ALA A 683 -3.64 -3.91 31.59
CA ALA A 683 -3.48 -3.34 30.26
C ALA A 683 -4.83 -3.15 29.55
N VAL A 684 -5.77 -4.09 29.68
CA VAL A 684 -7.16 -3.95 29.19
C VAL A 684 -7.80 -2.68 29.74
N ASN A 685 -7.78 -2.50 31.05
CA ASN A 685 -8.39 -1.33 31.71
C ASN A 685 -7.70 -0.01 31.34
N VAL A 686 -6.38 -0.01 31.11
CA VAL A 686 -5.64 1.17 30.64
C VAL A 686 -6.06 1.53 29.23
N THR A 687 -6.12 0.54 28.33
CA THR A 687 -6.45 0.78 26.91
C THR A 687 -7.91 1.21 26.71
N ILE A 688 -8.85 0.63 27.48
CA ILE A 688 -10.24 1.10 27.46
C ILE A 688 -10.32 2.59 27.85
N ARG A 689 -9.58 3.01 28.89
CA ARG A 689 -9.54 4.43 29.28
C ARG A 689 -8.89 5.32 28.23
N ASP A 690 -7.85 4.86 27.55
CA ASP A 690 -7.23 5.60 26.45
C ASP A 690 -8.24 5.80 25.32
N LEU A 691 -9.02 4.78 24.94
CA LEU A 691 -10.12 4.87 23.98
C LEU A 691 -11.26 5.79 24.45
N GLU A 692 -11.68 5.70 25.72
CA GLU A 692 -12.69 6.61 26.28
C GLU A 692 -12.25 8.08 26.18
N ASN A 693 -10.99 8.36 26.51
CA ASN A 693 -10.43 9.72 26.43
C ASN A 693 -10.38 10.21 24.98
N ALA A 694 -10.00 9.35 24.03
CA ALA A 694 -10.02 9.63 22.59
C ALA A 694 -11.44 10.02 22.13
N VAL A 695 -12.45 9.24 22.49
CA VAL A 695 -13.85 9.48 22.14
C VAL A 695 -14.37 10.78 22.78
N ILE A 696 -13.98 11.08 24.02
CA ILE A 696 -14.36 12.33 24.68
C ILE A 696 -13.74 13.54 23.95
N ALA A 697 -12.46 13.49 23.60
CA ALA A 697 -11.77 14.55 22.88
C ALA A 697 -12.38 14.78 21.49
N ALA A 698 -12.60 13.71 20.74
CA ALA A 698 -13.25 13.77 19.41
C ALA A 698 -14.68 14.33 19.49
N THR A 699 -15.47 13.92 20.50
CA THR A 699 -16.83 14.45 20.73
C THR A 699 -16.81 15.94 20.97
N ALA A 700 -15.94 16.42 21.84
CA ALA A 700 -15.82 17.85 22.13
C ALA A 700 -15.46 18.71 20.90
N LYS A 701 -14.58 18.18 20.03
CA LYS A 701 -14.24 18.83 18.74
C LYS A 701 -15.43 18.85 17.79
N LEU A 702 -16.19 17.77 17.68
CA LEU A 702 -17.39 17.68 16.84
C LEU A 702 -18.50 18.64 17.35
N GLU A 703 -18.70 18.75 18.64
CA GLU A 703 -19.63 19.72 19.25
C GLU A 703 -19.20 21.15 18.94
N LYS A 704 -17.90 21.44 19.01
CA LYS A 704 -17.35 22.76 18.64
C LYS A 704 -17.57 23.08 17.15
N ILE A 705 -17.35 22.11 16.25
CA ILE A 705 -17.65 22.25 14.82
C ILE A 705 -19.14 22.54 14.61
N GLY A 706 -20.01 21.77 15.25
CA GLY A 706 -21.46 21.98 15.20
C GLY A 706 -21.87 23.39 15.67
N ALA A 707 -21.27 23.90 16.74
CA ALA A 707 -21.52 25.24 17.24
C ALA A 707 -21.11 26.34 16.23
N LEU A 708 -19.93 26.20 15.60
CA LEU A 708 -19.45 27.13 14.56
C LEU A 708 -20.39 27.15 13.35
N ILE A 709 -20.93 26.02 12.95
CA ILE A 709 -21.88 25.91 11.82
C ILE A 709 -23.24 26.52 12.17
N ILE A 710 -23.78 26.33 13.39
CA ILE A 710 -25.12 26.75 13.80
C ILE A 710 -25.19 28.26 14.08
N GLN A 711 -24.12 28.87 14.60
CA GLN A 711 -24.08 30.32 14.88
C GLN A 711 -24.36 31.17 13.63
N GLN A 712 -24.01 30.67 12.46
CA GLN A 712 -24.19 31.37 11.17
C GLN A 712 -25.61 31.27 10.58
N GLY A 713 -26.38 30.28 10.98
CA GLY A 713 -27.80 30.19 10.55
C GLY A 713 -28.77 31.13 11.30
N LYS A 714 -28.25 31.95 12.22
CA LYS A 714 -29.01 32.88 13.02
C LYS A 714 -28.77 34.39 12.65
N GLU A 715 -27.78 34.65 11.81
CA GLU A 715 -27.55 35.96 11.17
C GLU A 715 -28.14 35.99 9.74
#